data_9dd99d07564fda2d02936adf8913c304
#
_entry.id   9dd99d07564fda2d02936adf8913c304
#
_cell.length_a   1.000
_cell.length_b   1.000
_cell.length_c   1.000
_cell.angle_alpha   90.00
_cell.angle_beta   90.00
_cell.angle_gamma   90.00
#
_symmetry.space_group_name_H-M   'P 1'
#
loop_
_entity.id
_entity.type
_entity.pdbx_description
1 polymer ?
#
loop_
_entity_poly.entity_id
_entity_poly.type
_entity_poly.pdbx_seq_one_letter_code
_entity_poly.pdbx_strand_id
1 'polypeptide(L)'
;MKVASFRIRASYPNYYMVNLYAKEGMEIFNHDSEDPENRLEGNKPGTVMYRLEGDSKETVREFPPRWYDMYRMLRLSREKKRHFLEMLLEERESGQASAELTETRKAFREECQRYVKAHPLTDNDYLITTLTEGEFTDEGISYKGRMLLDLTRNSYPVPDFCIITAKAFNQPEQMEQIMDEAMYDLEVMTNCKLGDSHNPLVFAIRCAMPQYIPGLMPTLLNIGVTRTAYYALRDRYDARMAGRVYLSTLHTISEMLGLEHRYQRSDISLSHEAQLGRISQLEQRIRLVDERLITDAHYQALQLMLYVRRFYLENSDLILTFMQGKQAFPSFILQKMVWTIGNNESYPGVLYSRHSRTGSGKQIESYRNIFGEEIMTGDVTTEDLAYHDRNEIRKQFPAVYHFDPLLKKLESRYKTPVTIEFAVETRPNQLSLFSVLQLNASEMTGRAALVSAIDLKNDGQIEDIHVMDLIKPYHLRQIVSAAIDDKSLSKLQFFGHGLSVLPRTAISARLCFSIGKARELKAKGDNVCLCQEHFVPEDTITLNEVDAILSMMPAAIHVVTACRGYGIPAFMDLHAYGISIKDNAIVNDSGISIKEGETVTVSSRRQTLYKGEADYRPARFTKYLQGAPVELTTDEKAFFEEMKVAYLQYQRIVNSQQALYITDINKLARLIRCDLQDKPKKAADIVNNWYDARPDDYVDGVLQSRMGDHNDQSRLFNLLTTERKTDFFNRIYKICVAKDISGLTAGSFMIGRFTARPLPVKMWQALDDETIAFLLNEYVLYEKYQQVLQEVGEIKLARAHSRIETEGIDNMVLRNFDLSNFIPLLYANHDWEKIAAALEQIEHQDNTHLLVEMLNKPIEEIFDMSTPWKRAIVEDTLKSVGD
;
A
#
# COMPACT_ATOMS: atom_id res chain seq x y z
N MET A 1 24.20 20.23 34.88
CA MET A 1 24.60 18.78 34.88
C MET A 1 25.76 18.59 33.92
N LYS A 2 26.86 17.99 34.33
CA LYS A 2 27.99 17.74 33.42
C LYS A 2 27.93 16.32 32.85
N VAL A 3 28.01 16.24 31.53
CA VAL A 3 27.93 14.96 30.80
C VAL A 3 29.34 14.39 30.63
N ALA A 4 29.62 13.25 31.26
CA ALA A 4 30.91 12.56 31.13
C ALA A 4 31.06 11.89 29.75
N SER A 5 30.02 11.24 29.27
CA SER A 5 30.02 10.62 27.96
C SER A 5 28.60 10.56 27.40
N PHE A 6 28.48 10.57 26.07
CA PHE A 6 27.20 10.40 25.41
C PHE A 6 27.35 9.66 24.08
N ARG A 7 26.26 9.00 23.68
CA ARG A 7 26.11 8.37 22.37
C ARG A 7 24.71 8.72 21.86
N ILE A 8 24.64 9.24 20.67
CA ILE A 8 23.35 9.58 20.05
C ILE A 8 22.91 8.37 19.23
N ARG A 9 21.67 7.95 19.41
CA ARG A 9 20.96 7.02 18.52
C ARG A 9 19.83 7.79 17.88
N ALA A 10 20.00 8.26 16.65
CA ALA A 10 18.92 8.85 15.90
C ALA A 10 18.39 7.84 14.91
N SER A 11 17.09 7.70 14.88
CA SER A 11 16.43 6.95 13.81
C SER A 11 16.29 7.79 12.55
N TYR A 12 16.37 9.14 12.68
CA TYR A 12 16.07 10.01 11.57
C TYR A 12 16.39 11.50 11.80
N PRO A 13 17.24 12.13 11.03
CA PRO A 13 17.15 13.56 10.76
C PRO A 13 16.74 13.81 9.31
N ASN A 14 15.56 14.29 9.07
CA ASN A 14 15.15 14.78 7.78
C ASN A 14 15.42 16.28 7.72
N TYR A 15 16.32 16.69 6.84
CA TYR A 15 16.67 18.10 6.66
C TYR A 15 15.45 18.93 6.26
N TYR A 16 14.62 18.34 5.45
CA TYR A 16 13.43 18.95 4.94
C TYR A 16 12.38 19.23 6.00
N MET A 17 12.17 18.30 6.94
CA MET A 17 11.22 18.48 8.05
C MET A 17 11.58 19.69 8.91
N VAL A 18 12.88 19.96 9.07
CA VAL A 18 13.34 21.15 9.81
C VAL A 18 13.10 22.42 9.00
N ASN A 19 13.25 22.35 7.68
CA ASN A 19 12.93 23.47 6.81
C ASN A 19 11.43 23.76 6.79
N LEU A 20 10.58 22.73 6.78
CA LEU A 20 9.15 22.84 6.91
C LEU A 20 8.76 23.51 8.24
N TYR A 21 9.29 23.02 9.33
CA TYR A 21 9.10 23.61 10.67
C TYR A 21 9.48 25.09 10.69
N ALA A 22 10.61 25.44 10.09
CA ALA A 22 11.07 26.82 10.04
C ALA A 22 10.18 27.71 9.17
N LYS A 23 9.66 27.20 8.06
CA LYS A 23 8.80 27.94 7.11
C LYS A 23 7.48 28.34 7.74
N GLU A 24 6.82 27.42 8.40
CA GLU A 24 5.45 27.62 8.84
C GLU A 24 5.33 28.08 10.30
N GLY A 25 6.43 28.06 11.04
CA GLY A 25 6.43 28.28 12.47
C GLY A 25 5.63 27.23 13.24
N MET A 26 5.26 26.18 12.57
CA MET A 26 4.47 25.09 13.11
C MET A 26 5.33 24.06 13.80
N GLU A 27 4.84 23.59 14.92
CA GLU A 27 5.37 22.41 15.61
C GLU A 27 4.81 21.14 14.98
N ILE A 28 4.94 21.00 13.66
CA ILE A 28 4.34 19.92 12.86
C ILE A 28 4.73 18.55 13.42
N PHE A 29 5.85 18.47 14.10
CA PHE A 29 6.37 17.25 14.73
C PHE A 29 6.59 17.44 16.21
N ASN A 30 5.68 18.15 16.88
CA ASN A 30 5.77 18.35 18.31
C ASN A 30 5.42 17.05 19.04
N HIS A 31 6.45 16.35 19.50
CA HIS A 31 6.29 15.20 20.40
C HIS A 31 5.69 15.57 21.75
N ASP A 32 5.65 16.85 22.06
CA ASP A 32 5.09 17.42 23.29
C ASP A 32 3.65 17.93 23.10
N SER A 33 3.02 17.70 21.93
CA SER A 33 1.63 18.06 21.71
C SER A 33 0.75 17.43 22.79
N GLU A 34 -0.11 18.22 23.41
CA GLU A 34 -1.09 17.74 24.36
C GLU A 34 -2.18 16.91 23.69
N ASP A 35 -2.34 17.06 22.36
CA ASP A 35 -3.23 16.26 21.55
C ASP A 35 -2.69 14.84 21.37
N PRO A 36 -3.38 13.81 21.91
CA PRO A 36 -2.95 12.42 21.78
C PRO A 36 -2.82 11.94 20.33
N GLU A 37 -3.58 12.49 19.39
CA GLU A 37 -3.54 12.15 17.97
C GLU A 37 -2.29 12.72 17.28
N ASN A 38 -1.82 13.88 17.76
CA ASN A 38 -0.57 14.49 17.30
C ASN A 38 0.66 14.02 18.06
N ARG A 39 0.50 13.22 19.12
CA ARG A 39 1.61 12.53 19.76
C ARG A 39 2.03 11.37 18.89
N LEU A 40 3.18 11.49 18.27
CA LEU A 40 3.86 10.38 17.62
C LEU A 40 4.52 9.49 18.69
N GLU A 41 3.70 8.88 19.54
CA GLU A 41 4.20 7.89 20.51
C GLU A 41 4.87 6.75 19.77
N GLY A 42 6.17 6.61 20.00
CA GLY A 42 7.01 5.58 19.40
C GLY A 42 7.82 6.04 18.18
N ASN A 43 7.47 7.11 17.49
CA ASN A 43 8.32 7.71 16.47
C ASN A 43 9.28 8.74 17.08
N LYS A 44 10.06 8.31 18.04
CA LYS A 44 11.09 9.17 18.63
C LYS A 44 12.17 9.40 17.59
N PRO A 45 12.53 10.68 17.30
CA PRO A 45 13.53 11.02 16.26
C PRO A 45 14.91 10.47 16.60
N GLY A 46 15.08 10.04 17.81
CA GLY A 46 16.27 9.44 18.33
C GLY A 46 16.35 9.55 19.84
N THR A 47 17.34 8.89 20.38
CA THR A 47 17.62 8.89 21.82
C THR A 47 19.07 9.17 22.05
N VAL A 48 19.36 10.04 22.98
CA VAL A 48 20.73 10.27 23.47
C VAL A 48 20.95 9.38 24.68
N MET A 49 21.89 8.46 24.56
CA MET A 49 22.39 7.70 25.70
C MET A 49 23.54 8.48 26.33
N TYR A 50 23.47 8.73 27.60
CA TYR A 50 24.47 9.56 28.29
C TYR A 50 24.79 9.04 29.67
N ARG A 51 25.87 9.53 30.21
CA ARG A 51 26.34 9.30 31.56
C ARG A 51 26.82 10.64 32.15
N LEU A 52 26.43 10.92 33.38
CA LEU A 52 26.86 12.11 34.08
C LEU A 52 28.24 11.90 34.78
N GLU A 53 28.90 12.99 35.10
CA GLU A 53 30.08 12.93 35.98
C GLU A 53 29.64 12.41 37.34
N GLY A 54 30.34 11.40 37.86
CA GLY A 54 30.00 10.71 39.09
C GLY A 54 29.18 9.41 38.94
N ASP A 55 28.59 9.16 37.80
CA ASP A 55 27.89 7.88 37.51
C ASP A 55 28.92 6.73 37.39
N SER A 56 28.54 5.52 37.79
CA SER A 56 29.34 4.30 37.55
C SER A 56 29.51 4.04 36.05
N LYS A 57 30.53 3.26 35.66
CA LYS A 57 30.74 2.89 34.23
C LYS A 57 29.61 2.12 33.63
N GLU A 58 28.79 1.45 34.42
CA GLU A 58 27.66 0.61 34.02
C GLU A 58 26.36 1.41 33.90
N THR A 59 26.31 2.61 34.47
CA THR A 59 25.11 3.47 34.41
C THR A 59 24.92 4.02 32.99
N VAL A 60 23.79 3.75 32.43
CA VAL A 60 23.37 4.33 31.13
C VAL A 60 22.01 5.01 31.32
N ARG A 61 21.98 6.30 31.05
CA ARG A 61 20.74 7.10 31.05
C ARG A 61 20.31 7.36 29.63
N GLU A 62 19.02 7.50 29.41
CA GLU A 62 18.42 7.79 28.10
C GLU A 62 17.66 9.12 28.15
N PHE A 63 17.76 9.88 27.06
CA PHE A 63 17.08 11.14 26.86
C PHE A 63 16.57 11.23 25.42
N PRO A 64 15.26 11.33 25.20
CA PRO A 64 14.69 11.58 23.89
C PRO A 64 14.55 13.11 23.69
N PRO A 65 15.42 13.78 22.96
CA PRO A 65 15.24 15.19 22.64
C PRO A 65 14.09 15.41 21.66
N ARG A 66 13.62 16.63 21.57
CA ARG A 66 12.69 17.06 20.53
C ARG A 66 13.33 16.94 19.14
N TRP A 67 12.51 16.82 18.09
CA TRP A 67 12.99 16.68 16.71
C TRP A 67 14.03 17.73 16.30
N TYR A 68 13.71 18.99 16.45
CA TYR A 68 14.58 20.09 16.05
C TYR A 68 15.86 20.17 16.91
N ASP A 69 15.78 19.80 18.18
CA ASP A 69 16.95 19.74 19.07
C ASP A 69 17.87 18.59 18.65
N MET A 70 17.31 17.42 18.33
CA MET A 70 18.08 16.30 17.79
C MET A 70 18.75 16.71 16.48
N TYR A 71 18.00 17.31 15.57
CA TYR A 71 18.50 17.76 14.29
C TYR A 71 19.62 18.79 14.42
N ARG A 72 19.43 19.78 15.30
CA ARG A 72 20.48 20.76 15.64
C ARG A 72 21.71 20.07 16.21
N MET A 73 21.53 19.17 17.17
CA MET A 73 22.61 18.42 17.81
C MET A 73 23.45 17.66 16.78
N LEU A 74 22.84 17.04 15.79
CA LEU A 74 23.54 16.28 14.77
C LEU A 74 24.51 17.13 13.95
N ARG A 75 24.21 18.41 13.75
CA ARG A 75 25.02 19.36 12.97
C ARG A 75 26.16 20.00 13.79
N LEU A 76 26.22 19.80 15.11
CA LEU A 76 27.23 20.37 15.95
C LEU A 76 28.51 19.53 15.99
N SER A 77 29.66 20.17 16.31
CA SER A 77 30.88 19.46 16.68
C SER A 77 30.71 18.71 18.02
N ARG A 78 31.54 17.71 18.29
CA ARG A 78 31.43 16.86 19.50
C ARG A 78 31.37 17.65 20.80
N GLU A 79 32.19 18.70 20.95
CA GLU A 79 32.19 19.56 22.14
C GLU A 79 30.89 20.35 22.26
N LYS A 80 30.45 20.98 21.16
CA LYS A 80 29.19 21.71 21.11
C LYS A 80 27.99 20.80 21.33
N LYS A 81 28.03 19.54 20.86
CA LYS A 81 26.98 18.53 21.16
C LYS A 81 26.86 18.28 22.65
N ARG A 82 28.00 18.13 23.36
CA ARG A 82 27.99 17.90 24.80
C ARG A 82 27.33 19.06 25.54
N HIS A 83 27.77 20.26 25.27
CA HIS A 83 27.21 21.47 25.89
C HIS A 83 25.72 21.63 25.60
N PHE A 84 25.32 21.42 24.35
CA PHE A 84 23.90 21.45 23.95
C PHE A 84 23.07 20.40 24.69
N LEU A 85 23.58 19.18 24.84
CA LEU A 85 22.93 18.13 25.62
C LEU A 85 22.77 18.52 27.09
N GLU A 86 23.80 19.12 27.67
CA GLU A 86 23.77 19.60 29.07
C GLU A 86 22.64 20.63 29.27
N MET A 87 22.46 21.58 28.34
CA MET A 87 21.38 22.55 28.37
C MET A 87 19.99 21.86 28.24
N LEU A 88 19.85 20.86 27.37
CA LEU A 88 18.59 20.12 27.22
C LEU A 88 18.22 19.32 28.48
N LEU A 89 19.22 18.75 29.15
CA LEU A 89 19.02 18.03 30.41
C LEU A 89 18.63 18.98 31.55
N GLU A 90 19.19 20.17 31.60
CA GLU A 90 18.82 21.21 32.55
C GLU A 90 17.40 21.73 32.34
N GLU A 91 16.99 21.92 31.07
CA GLU A 91 15.59 22.25 30.74
C GLU A 91 14.65 21.16 31.25
N ARG A 92 14.99 19.89 31.05
CA ARG A 92 14.16 18.75 31.48
C ARG A 92 13.98 18.70 33.00
N GLU A 93 14.99 19.02 33.74
CA GLU A 93 14.96 19.03 35.22
C GLU A 93 14.25 20.25 35.79
N SER A 94 14.51 21.44 35.22
CA SER A 94 13.97 22.70 35.72
C SER A 94 12.58 23.03 35.17
N GLY A 95 12.16 22.37 34.08
CA GLY A 95 10.95 22.70 33.35
C GLY A 95 11.05 23.99 32.52
N GLN A 96 12.21 24.66 32.50
CA GLN A 96 12.44 25.93 31.79
C GLN A 96 13.73 25.91 30.99
N ALA A 97 13.65 26.37 29.74
CA ALA A 97 14.82 26.55 28.91
C ALA A 97 15.71 27.69 29.44
N SER A 98 17.01 27.48 29.46
CA SER A 98 17.97 28.56 29.73
C SER A 98 17.91 29.64 28.64
N ALA A 99 18.33 30.86 28.95
CA ALA A 99 18.42 31.94 27.98
C ALA A 99 19.32 31.54 26.77
N GLU A 100 20.40 30.85 27.03
CA GLU A 100 21.32 30.34 26.00
C GLU A 100 20.67 29.30 25.10
N LEU A 101 19.90 28.35 25.65
CA LEU A 101 19.15 27.34 24.88
C LEU A 101 18.07 28.00 24.02
N THR A 102 17.33 28.94 24.58
CA THR A 102 16.30 29.70 23.87
C THR A 102 16.88 30.47 22.69
N GLU A 103 18.01 31.16 22.91
CA GLU A 103 18.69 31.92 21.85
C GLU A 103 19.28 30.97 20.78
N THR A 104 19.85 29.83 21.20
CA THR A 104 20.35 28.81 20.27
C THR A 104 19.23 28.25 19.38
N ARG A 105 18.05 27.97 19.95
CA ARG A 105 16.87 27.52 19.20
C ARG A 105 16.36 28.58 18.22
N LYS A 106 16.30 29.85 18.68
CA LYS A 106 15.90 30.98 17.85
C LYS A 106 16.87 31.17 16.67
N ALA A 107 18.16 31.23 16.93
CA ALA A 107 19.17 31.38 15.89
C ALA A 107 19.12 30.25 14.85
N PHE A 108 18.89 29.01 15.30
CA PHE A 108 18.72 27.87 14.41
C PHE A 108 17.43 27.97 13.56
N ARG A 109 16.32 28.40 14.14
CA ARG A 109 15.07 28.67 13.41
C ARG A 109 15.26 29.73 12.32
N GLU A 110 15.93 30.83 12.66
CA GLU A 110 16.25 31.89 11.70
C GLU A 110 17.19 31.41 10.58
N GLU A 111 18.14 30.52 10.89
CA GLU A 111 19.00 29.88 9.89
C GLU A 111 18.16 29.06 8.90
N CYS A 112 17.25 28.23 9.41
CA CYS A 112 16.35 27.42 8.59
C CYS A 112 15.41 28.29 7.71
N GLN A 113 14.82 29.35 8.29
CA GLN A 113 13.94 30.28 7.56
C GLN A 113 14.69 31.01 6.45
N ARG A 114 15.94 31.45 6.69
CA ARG A 114 16.78 32.07 5.67
C ARG A 114 17.07 31.09 4.54
N TYR A 115 17.34 29.83 4.85
CA TYR A 115 17.59 28.79 3.86
C TYR A 115 16.35 28.59 2.96
N VAL A 116 15.17 28.39 3.56
CA VAL A 116 13.91 28.19 2.81
C VAL A 116 13.60 29.39 1.93
N LYS A 117 13.80 30.61 2.42
CA LYS A 117 13.58 31.84 1.64
C LYS A 117 14.58 31.99 0.48
N ALA A 118 15.82 31.54 0.65
CA ALA A 118 16.83 31.62 -0.39
C ALA A 118 16.71 30.53 -1.45
N HIS A 119 16.04 29.43 -1.12
CA HIS A 119 15.89 28.25 -1.99
C HIS A 119 14.41 27.80 -2.00
N PRO A 120 13.52 28.57 -2.65
CA PRO A 120 12.13 28.15 -2.80
C PRO A 120 12.04 26.89 -3.65
N LEU A 121 11.13 26.00 -3.33
CA LEU A 121 10.77 24.88 -4.19
C LEU A 121 10.05 25.41 -5.44
N THR A 122 10.09 24.63 -6.49
CA THR A 122 9.42 24.97 -7.75
C THR A 122 7.90 24.94 -7.58
N ASP A 123 7.20 25.84 -8.24
CA ASP A 123 5.73 25.85 -8.32
C ASP A 123 5.34 25.18 -9.64
N ASN A 124 5.22 23.85 -9.60
CA ASN A 124 4.94 23.04 -10.78
C ASN A 124 3.93 21.94 -10.45
N ASP A 125 2.78 21.95 -11.11
CA ASP A 125 1.67 21.00 -10.91
C ASP A 125 2.04 19.53 -11.20
N TYR A 126 3.16 19.29 -11.86
CA TYR A 126 3.64 17.95 -12.14
C TYR A 126 4.58 17.39 -11.06
N LEU A 127 4.93 18.20 -10.06
CA LEU A 127 5.86 17.83 -8.99
C LEU A 127 5.16 17.76 -7.64
N ILE A 128 5.36 16.66 -6.95
CA ILE A 128 4.83 16.43 -5.59
C ILE A 128 6.00 16.24 -4.64
N THR A 129 6.00 17.04 -3.60
CA THR A 129 6.91 16.91 -2.46
C THR A 129 6.10 16.68 -1.18
N THR A 130 6.78 16.49 -0.08
CA THR A 130 6.10 16.37 1.23
C THR A 130 5.38 17.66 1.67
N LEU A 131 5.67 18.80 1.04
CA LEU A 131 4.98 20.07 1.28
C LEU A 131 3.76 20.29 0.40
N THR A 132 3.59 19.50 -0.65
CA THR A 132 2.45 19.65 -1.52
C THR A 132 1.19 19.22 -0.78
N GLU A 133 0.23 20.14 -0.66
CA GLU A 133 -1.04 19.88 -0.02
C GLU A 133 -1.98 19.07 -0.93
N GLY A 134 -3.03 18.49 -0.34
CA GLY A 134 -4.06 17.75 -1.04
C GLY A 134 -3.92 16.23 -0.92
N GLU A 135 -4.94 15.53 -1.39
CA GLU A 135 -4.97 14.07 -1.50
C GLU A 135 -4.58 13.65 -2.91
N PHE A 136 -3.85 12.56 -3.02
CA PHE A 136 -3.35 12.04 -4.29
C PHE A 136 -3.78 10.59 -4.48
N THR A 137 -4.18 10.28 -5.70
CA THR A 137 -4.57 8.92 -6.08
C THR A 137 -3.39 8.11 -6.59
N ASP A 138 -3.56 6.78 -6.60
CA ASP A 138 -2.56 5.89 -7.17
C ASP A 138 -2.36 6.12 -8.67
N GLU A 139 -3.39 6.58 -9.39
CA GLU A 139 -3.29 6.96 -10.80
C GLU A 139 -2.41 8.21 -11.01
N GLY A 140 -2.37 9.11 -10.03
CA GLY A 140 -1.59 10.35 -10.10
C GLY A 140 -0.12 10.19 -9.75
N ILE A 141 0.17 9.50 -8.65
CA ILE A 141 1.52 9.40 -8.07
C ILE A 141 2.00 7.98 -7.80
N SER A 142 1.30 6.98 -8.28
CA SER A 142 1.49 5.56 -8.03
C SER A 142 1.24 5.13 -6.58
N TYR A 143 1.02 3.84 -6.39
CA TYR A 143 0.91 3.26 -5.04
C TYR A 143 2.16 3.55 -4.18
N LYS A 144 3.36 3.39 -4.75
CA LYS A 144 4.62 3.64 -4.03
C LYS A 144 4.77 5.10 -3.59
N GLY A 145 4.46 6.04 -4.49
CA GLY A 145 4.52 7.48 -4.20
C GLY A 145 3.54 7.86 -3.09
N ARG A 146 2.29 7.39 -3.18
CA ARG A 146 1.27 7.64 -2.16
C ARG A 146 1.67 7.08 -0.79
N MET A 147 2.23 5.86 -0.75
CA MET A 147 2.69 5.25 0.50
C MET A 147 3.85 6.02 1.14
N LEU A 148 4.84 6.46 0.35
CA LEU A 148 5.95 7.27 0.86
C LEU A 148 5.46 8.62 1.38
N LEU A 149 4.54 9.26 0.67
CA LEU A 149 3.96 10.54 1.08
C LEU A 149 3.15 10.38 2.38
N ASP A 150 2.32 9.34 2.49
CA ASP A 150 1.57 9.02 3.69
C ASP A 150 2.48 8.74 4.89
N LEU A 151 3.52 7.93 4.70
CA LEU A 151 4.51 7.66 5.75
C LEU A 151 5.21 8.93 6.22
N THR A 152 5.63 9.78 5.28
CA THR A 152 6.33 11.03 5.61
C THR A 152 5.41 12.00 6.36
N ARG A 153 4.16 12.16 5.91
CA ARG A 153 3.16 13.00 6.58
C ARG A 153 2.83 12.52 7.99
N ASN A 154 2.97 11.23 8.23
CA ASN A 154 2.83 10.63 9.57
C ASN A 154 4.18 10.50 10.30
N SER A 155 5.20 11.22 9.85
CA SER A 155 6.53 11.32 10.46
C SER A 155 7.29 10.01 10.62
N TYR A 156 7.03 9.04 9.74
CA TYR A 156 7.91 7.87 9.64
C TYR A 156 9.23 8.26 8.96
N PRO A 157 10.34 7.60 9.30
CA PRO A 157 11.66 7.96 8.79
C PRO A 157 11.83 7.51 7.32
N VAL A 158 11.41 8.36 6.40
CA VAL A 158 11.54 8.17 4.94
C VAL A 158 12.63 9.08 4.40
N PRO A 159 13.58 8.62 3.59
CA PRO A 159 14.54 9.50 2.90
C PRO A 159 13.82 10.55 2.05
N ASP A 160 14.40 11.73 1.94
CA ASP A 160 13.83 12.82 1.14
C ASP A 160 13.59 12.38 -0.31
N PHE A 161 12.45 12.79 -0.86
CA PHE A 161 12.06 12.42 -2.22
C PHE A 161 11.24 13.53 -2.89
N CYS A 162 11.25 13.53 -4.23
CA CYS A 162 10.36 14.28 -5.08
C CYS A 162 9.66 13.31 -6.06
N ILE A 163 8.38 13.53 -6.34
CA ILE A 163 7.59 12.70 -7.25
C ILE A 163 7.24 13.51 -8.49
N ILE A 164 7.64 13.02 -9.66
CA ILE A 164 7.12 13.45 -10.94
C ILE A 164 5.84 12.66 -11.21
N THR A 165 4.71 13.35 -11.33
CA THR A 165 3.38 12.73 -11.44
C THR A 165 3.21 12.01 -12.79
N ALA A 166 2.28 11.05 -12.82
CA ALA A 166 1.90 10.36 -14.04
C ALA A 166 1.42 11.32 -15.16
N LYS A 167 0.83 12.46 -14.79
CA LYS A 167 0.40 13.50 -15.76
C LYS A 167 1.55 14.08 -16.58
N ALA A 168 2.76 14.12 -16.03
CA ALA A 168 3.95 14.62 -16.73
C ALA A 168 4.28 13.81 -17.98
N PHE A 169 3.94 12.52 -18.02
CA PHE A 169 4.18 11.66 -19.18
C PHE A 169 3.41 12.11 -20.45
N ASN A 170 2.30 12.82 -20.26
CA ASN A 170 1.52 13.40 -21.35
C ASN A 170 2.07 14.75 -21.86
N GLN A 171 3.21 15.20 -21.30
CA GLN A 171 3.85 16.48 -21.64
C GLN A 171 5.28 16.24 -22.17
N PRO A 172 5.45 15.60 -23.33
CA PRO A 172 6.77 15.21 -23.80
C PRO A 172 7.72 16.41 -24.03
N GLU A 173 7.18 17.56 -24.42
CA GLU A 173 7.95 18.78 -24.68
C GLU A 173 8.46 19.44 -23.39
N GLN A 174 7.77 19.23 -22.25
CA GLN A 174 8.12 19.80 -20.94
C GLN A 174 8.88 18.82 -20.06
N MET A 175 9.01 17.56 -20.46
CA MET A 175 9.52 16.49 -19.61
C MET A 175 10.94 16.77 -19.08
N GLU A 176 11.85 17.26 -19.93
CA GLU A 176 13.21 17.58 -19.49
C GLU A 176 13.21 18.71 -18.45
N GLN A 177 12.41 19.76 -18.67
CA GLN A 177 12.26 20.84 -17.70
C GLN A 177 11.70 20.33 -16.37
N ILE A 178 10.65 19.49 -16.41
CA ILE A 178 10.05 18.90 -15.20
C ILE A 178 11.09 18.04 -14.45
N MET A 179 11.92 17.29 -15.18
CA MET A 179 12.99 16.50 -14.59
C MET A 179 14.06 17.38 -13.94
N ASP A 180 14.44 18.49 -14.58
CA ASP A 180 15.38 19.45 -14.03
C ASP A 180 14.87 20.11 -12.75
N GLU A 181 13.62 20.52 -12.75
CA GLU A 181 12.95 21.11 -11.60
C GLU A 181 12.84 20.11 -10.44
N ALA A 182 12.53 18.83 -10.73
CA ALA A 182 12.51 17.78 -9.73
C ALA A 182 13.87 17.52 -9.08
N MET A 183 14.95 17.57 -9.88
CA MET A 183 16.32 17.47 -9.37
C MET A 183 16.68 18.67 -8.48
N TYR A 184 16.32 19.88 -8.92
CA TYR A 184 16.51 21.08 -8.12
C TYR A 184 15.76 21.01 -6.78
N ASP A 185 14.50 20.60 -6.77
CA ASP A 185 13.72 20.45 -5.55
C ASP A 185 14.36 19.43 -4.60
N LEU A 186 14.86 18.32 -5.14
CA LEU A 186 15.55 17.32 -4.33
C LEU A 186 16.88 17.86 -3.76
N GLU A 187 17.63 18.65 -4.53
CA GLU A 187 18.83 19.34 -4.04
C GLU A 187 18.51 20.27 -2.87
N VAL A 188 17.44 21.07 -3.02
CA VAL A 188 16.98 22.00 -1.96
C VAL A 188 16.55 21.23 -0.72
N MET A 189 15.74 20.18 -0.85
CA MET A 189 15.25 19.40 0.27
C MET A 189 16.37 18.68 1.03
N THR A 190 17.37 18.18 0.31
CA THR A 190 18.45 17.39 0.89
C THR A 190 19.67 18.22 1.31
N ASN A 191 19.74 19.48 0.89
CA ASN A 191 20.93 20.32 1.00
C ASN A 191 22.19 19.63 0.44
N CYS A 192 22.03 18.90 -0.63
CA CYS A 192 23.07 18.24 -1.40
C CYS A 192 23.00 18.77 -2.82
N LYS A 193 24.09 18.70 -3.61
CA LYS A 193 24.08 19.16 -5.01
C LYS A 193 24.63 18.08 -5.93
N LEU A 194 24.03 17.93 -7.10
CA LEU A 194 24.56 17.07 -8.15
C LEU A 194 25.97 17.49 -8.54
N GLY A 195 26.89 16.54 -8.57
CA GLY A 195 28.27 16.77 -8.94
C GLY A 195 29.12 17.57 -7.94
N ASP A 196 28.59 17.92 -6.77
CA ASP A 196 29.36 18.64 -5.75
C ASP A 196 30.53 17.78 -5.22
N SER A 197 31.68 18.43 -5.03
CA SER A 197 32.92 17.77 -4.59
C SER A 197 32.99 17.46 -3.09
N HIS A 198 32.03 17.96 -2.30
CA HIS A 198 32.01 17.82 -0.84
C HIS A 198 30.74 17.14 -0.33
N ASN A 199 29.60 17.48 -0.88
CA ASN A 199 28.28 16.96 -0.48
C ASN A 199 27.42 16.61 -1.69
N PRO A 200 27.85 15.64 -2.51
CA PRO A 200 27.15 15.28 -3.72
C PRO A 200 25.74 14.74 -3.41
N LEU A 201 24.74 15.19 -4.19
CA LEU A 201 23.45 14.52 -4.22
C LEU A 201 23.61 13.21 -4.98
N VAL A 202 23.22 12.13 -4.35
CA VAL A 202 23.06 10.81 -4.97
C VAL A 202 21.66 10.31 -4.66
N PHE A 203 20.94 9.87 -5.66
CA PHE A 203 19.55 9.47 -5.53
C PHE A 203 19.22 8.21 -6.33
N ALA A 204 18.08 7.62 -6.04
CA ALA A 204 17.49 6.53 -6.82
C ALA A 204 16.35 7.08 -7.67
N ILE A 205 16.21 6.57 -8.89
CA ILE A 205 15.03 6.76 -9.73
C ILE A 205 14.17 5.52 -9.59
N ARG A 206 12.99 5.66 -9.00
CA ARG A 206 12.02 4.59 -8.82
C ARG A 206 10.82 4.89 -9.70
N CYS A 207 10.66 4.14 -10.77
CA CYS A 207 9.50 4.26 -11.65
C CYS A 207 8.42 3.29 -11.17
N ALA A 208 7.21 3.79 -10.95
CA ALA A 208 6.14 2.99 -10.37
C ALA A 208 4.80 3.22 -11.07
N MET A 209 4.10 2.13 -11.35
CA MET A 209 2.75 2.13 -11.90
C MET A 209 1.69 2.41 -10.81
N PRO A 210 0.47 2.84 -11.15
CA PRO A 210 -0.63 3.01 -10.20
C PRO A 210 -0.89 1.77 -9.36
N GLN A 211 -0.96 0.59 -9.99
CA GLN A 211 -0.99 -0.68 -9.29
C GLN A 211 0.42 -1.16 -8.96
N TYR A 212 0.59 -1.72 -7.76
CA TYR A 212 1.83 -2.37 -7.41
C TYR A 212 2.00 -3.65 -8.23
N ILE A 213 2.92 -3.61 -9.18
CA ILE A 213 3.34 -4.77 -9.98
C ILE A 213 4.86 -4.89 -9.79
N PRO A 214 5.31 -5.88 -9.02
CA PRO A 214 6.74 -6.08 -8.77
C PRO A 214 7.51 -6.25 -10.09
N GLY A 215 8.62 -5.56 -10.23
CA GLY A 215 9.56 -5.76 -11.35
C GLY A 215 9.12 -5.22 -12.72
N LEU A 216 7.91 -4.66 -12.85
CA LEU A 216 7.45 -4.18 -14.16
C LEU A 216 8.24 -2.97 -14.66
N MET A 217 8.62 -2.07 -13.76
CA MET A 217 9.36 -0.85 -14.10
C MET A 217 10.74 -0.86 -13.44
N PRO A 218 11.78 -0.39 -14.15
CA PRO A 218 13.13 -0.38 -13.63
C PRO A 218 13.28 0.58 -12.44
N THR A 219 14.15 0.22 -11.51
CA THR A 219 14.66 1.07 -10.45
C THR A 219 16.14 1.27 -10.70
N LEU A 220 16.57 2.51 -10.83
CA LEU A 220 17.98 2.85 -11.02
C LEU A 220 18.53 3.45 -9.72
N LEU A 221 19.65 2.93 -9.26
CA LEU A 221 20.31 3.37 -8.03
C LEU A 221 21.56 4.18 -8.32
N ASN A 222 22.03 4.91 -7.32
CA ASN A 222 23.30 5.62 -7.33
C ASN A 222 23.44 6.67 -8.45
N ILE A 223 22.35 7.35 -8.81
CA ILE A 223 22.32 8.38 -9.83
C ILE A 223 23.01 9.65 -9.31
N GLY A 224 23.78 10.31 -10.16
CA GLY A 224 24.56 11.51 -9.83
C GLY A 224 26.00 11.21 -9.41
N VAL A 225 26.42 9.94 -9.45
CA VAL A 225 27.80 9.58 -9.13
C VAL A 225 28.70 9.71 -10.37
N THR A 226 29.39 10.81 -10.46
CA THR A 226 30.50 11.05 -11.38
C THR A 226 31.83 10.78 -10.69
N ARG A 227 32.93 10.92 -11.43
CA ARG A 227 34.28 10.82 -10.82
C ARG A 227 34.50 11.83 -9.69
N THR A 228 33.96 13.04 -9.78
CA THR A 228 33.98 14.04 -8.70
C THR A 228 33.24 13.55 -7.46
N ALA A 229 32.02 13.07 -7.64
CA ALA A 229 31.22 12.50 -6.53
C ALA A 229 31.89 11.25 -5.93
N TYR A 230 32.52 10.40 -6.74
CA TYR A 230 33.32 9.27 -6.26
C TYR A 230 34.41 9.69 -5.29
N TYR A 231 35.18 10.75 -5.60
CA TYR A 231 36.22 11.26 -4.69
C TYR A 231 35.62 11.83 -3.40
N ALA A 232 34.51 12.55 -3.48
CA ALA A 232 33.78 13.06 -2.32
C ALA A 232 33.30 11.93 -1.39
N LEU A 233 32.74 10.86 -1.97
CA LEU A 233 32.30 9.68 -1.21
C LEU A 233 33.50 8.93 -0.58
N ARG A 234 34.60 8.78 -1.32
CA ARG A 234 35.83 8.18 -0.82
C ARG A 234 36.38 8.91 0.41
N ASP A 235 36.39 10.23 0.35
CA ASP A 235 36.94 11.06 1.42
C ASP A 235 35.99 11.10 2.63
N ARG A 236 34.71 10.94 2.42
CA ARG A 236 33.68 10.95 3.47
C ARG A 236 33.48 9.61 4.15
N TYR A 237 33.61 8.51 3.45
CA TYR A 237 33.38 7.15 3.92
C TYR A 237 34.68 6.33 3.86
N ASP A 238 34.88 5.62 2.75
CA ASP A 238 36.10 4.89 2.42
C ASP A 238 36.19 4.60 0.92
N ALA A 239 37.43 4.23 0.49
CA ALA A 239 37.72 4.02 -0.93
C ALA A 239 36.96 2.81 -1.53
N ARG A 240 36.78 1.73 -0.75
CA ARG A 240 36.12 0.52 -1.22
C ARG A 240 34.62 0.72 -1.39
N MET A 241 34.00 1.40 -0.44
CA MET A 241 32.59 1.78 -0.52
C MET A 241 32.33 2.68 -1.74
N ALA A 242 33.10 3.76 -1.86
CA ALA A 242 32.97 4.68 -3.00
C ALA A 242 33.15 3.97 -4.33
N GLY A 243 34.11 3.02 -4.42
CA GLY A 243 34.33 2.19 -5.60
C GLY A 243 33.13 1.33 -5.97
N ARG A 244 32.47 0.71 -4.99
CA ARG A 244 31.25 -0.08 -5.23
C ARG A 244 30.09 0.78 -5.73
N VAL A 245 29.87 1.95 -5.12
CA VAL A 245 28.83 2.91 -5.53
C VAL A 245 29.06 3.35 -6.97
N TYR A 246 30.30 3.74 -7.30
CA TYR A 246 30.64 4.22 -8.64
C TYR A 246 30.54 3.10 -9.70
N LEU A 247 30.99 1.88 -9.38
CA LEU A 247 30.81 0.72 -10.25
C LEU A 247 29.33 0.46 -10.57
N SER A 248 28.44 0.51 -9.56
CA SER A 248 27.01 0.37 -9.76
C SER A 248 26.47 1.39 -10.76
N THR A 249 26.86 2.65 -10.64
CA THR A 249 26.48 3.71 -11.59
C THR A 249 27.02 3.42 -13.01
N LEU A 250 28.30 3.02 -13.13
CA LEU A 250 28.88 2.73 -14.43
C LEU A 250 28.24 1.52 -15.12
N HIS A 251 27.81 0.52 -14.36
CA HIS A 251 27.03 -0.60 -14.90
C HIS A 251 25.66 -0.15 -15.42
N THR A 252 24.94 0.66 -14.64
CA THR A 252 23.66 1.25 -15.07
C THR A 252 23.80 2.05 -16.37
N ILE A 253 24.86 2.86 -16.48
CA ILE A 253 25.15 3.60 -17.71
C ILE A 253 25.50 2.65 -18.85
N SER A 254 26.30 1.62 -18.59
CA SER A 254 26.70 0.65 -19.61
C SER A 254 25.51 -0.15 -20.14
N GLU A 255 24.53 -0.48 -19.27
CA GLU A 255 23.29 -1.13 -19.66
C GLU A 255 22.43 -0.19 -20.53
N MET A 256 22.26 1.07 -20.13
CA MET A 256 21.54 2.07 -20.90
C MET A 256 22.13 2.26 -22.31
N LEU A 257 23.45 2.15 -22.44
CA LEU A 257 24.18 2.27 -23.72
C LEU A 257 24.24 0.95 -24.50
N GLY A 258 23.72 -0.15 -23.98
CA GLY A 258 23.81 -1.47 -24.58
C GLY A 258 25.23 -2.07 -24.62
N LEU A 259 26.13 -1.58 -23.78
CA LEU A 259 27.54 -2.03 -23.72
C LEU A 259 27.70 -3.30 -22.89
N GLU A 260 26.86 -3.50 -21.88
CA GLU A 260 26.81 -4.68 -21.01
C GLU A 260 25.36 -4.99 -20.64
N HIS A 261 25.04 -6.27 -20.48
CA HIS A 261 23.64 -6.67 -20.24
C HIS A 261 23.25 -6.80 -18.77
N ARG A 262 24.19 -6.82 -17.83
CA ARG A 262 23.88 -6.80 -16.36
C ARG A 262 25.12 -6.63 -15.49
N TYR A 263 24.88 -6.13 -14.26
CA TYR A 263 25.79 -6.18 -13.12
C TYR A 263 26.24 -7.63 -12.86
N GLN A 264 27.55 -7.87 -12.86
CA GLN A 264 28.08 -9.20 -12.60
C GLN A 264 28.30 -9.40 -11.11
N ARG A 265 27.71 -10.46 -10.52
CA ARG A 265 27.87 -10.83 -9.09
C ARG A 265 29.34 -10.86 -8.65
N SER A 266 30.25 -11.22 -9.52
CA SER A 266 31.69 -11.22 -9.26
C SER A 266 32.23 -9.85 -8.84
N ASP A 267 31.60 -8.76 -9.23
CA ASP A 267 32.07 -7.40 -8.93
C ASP A 267 31.85 -7.00 -7.46
N ILE A 268 30.92 -7.66 -6.76
CA ILE A 268 30.67 -7.43 -5.31
C ILE A 268 31.88 -7.81 -4.46
N SER A 269 32.57 -8.87 -4.80
CA SER A 269 33.68 -9.45 -4.06
C SER A 269 35.06 -8.91 -4.47
N LEU A 270 35.12 -8.00 -5.46
CA LEU A 270 36.37 -7.46 -5.95
C LEU A 270 37.22 -6.80 -4.86
N SER A 271 38.52 -7.05 -4.88
CA SER A 271 39.47 -6.24 -4.12
C SER A 271 39.43 -4.79 -4.60
N HIS A 272 39.86 -3.86 -3.75
CA HIS A 272 39.91 -2.43 -4.12
C HIS A 272 40.69 -2.19 -5.42
N GLU A 273 41.81 -2.86 -5.60
CA GLU A 273 42.63 -2.76 -6.82
C GLU A 273 41.90 -3.26 -8.05
N ALA A 274 41.21 -4.39 -7.95
CA ALA A 274 40.40 -4.94 -9.02
C ALA A 274 39.20 -4.03 -9.34
N GLN A 275 38.57 -3.40 -8.33
CA GLN A 275 37.53 -2.39 -8.55
C GLN A 275 38.03 -1.21 -9.38
N LEU A 276 39.22 -0.66 -9.05
CA LEU A 276 39.82 0.43 -9.85
C LEU A 276 40.07 0.05 -11.29
N GLY A 277 40.55 -1.18 -11.52
CA GLY A 277 40.73 -1.73 -12.87
C GLY A 277 39.41 -1.80 -13.64
N ARG A 278 38.38 -2.30 -13.00
CA ARG A 278 37.05 -2.41 -13.59
C ARG A 278 36.42 -1.04 -13.88
N ILE A 279 36.51 -0.10 -12.94
CA ILE A 279 36.09 1.29 -13.12
C ILE A 279 36.76 1.89 -14.37
N SER A 280 38.10 1.76 -14.47
CA SER A 280 38.84 2.30 -15.61
C SER A 280 38.39 1.71 -16.95
N GLN A 281 38.13 0.41 -16.97
CA GLN A 281 37.64 -0.28 -18.17
C GLN A 281 36.27 0.25 -18.60
N LEU A 282 35.31 0.36 -17.68
CA LEU A 282 33.96 0.82 -17.97
C LEU A 282 33.95 2.30 -18.37
N GLU A 283 34.67 3.16 -17.65
CA GLU A 283 34.81 4.56 -18.04
C GLU A 283 35.37 4.75 -19.45
N GLN A 284 36.38 3.96 -19.82
CA GLN A 284 36.94 4.04 -21.18
C GLN A 284 35.90 3.68 -22.25
N ARG A 285 35.12 2.65 -22.00
CA ARG A 285 34.04 2.25 -22.93
C ARG A 285 32.94 3.29 -23.01
N ILE A 286 32.52 3.85 -21.89
CA ILE A 286 31.46 4.89 -21.85
C ILE A 286 31.96 6.16 -22.54
N ARG A 287 33.21 6.59 -22.33
CA ARG A 287 33.81 7.76 -22.99
C ARG A 287 33.78 7.70 -24.50
N LEU A 288 33.95 6.51 -25.08
CA LEU A 288 33.89 6.32 -26.53
C LEU A 288 32.50 6.59 -27.11
N VAL A 289 31.46 6.53 -26.29
CA VAL A 289 30.07 6.79 -26.68
C VAL A 289 29.64 8.18 -26.26
N ASP A 290 29.73 8.49 -24.96
CA ASP A 290 29.39 9.81 -24.40
C ASP A 290 30.12 10.08 -23.08
N GLU A 291 31.15 10.90 -23.13
CA GLU A 291 31.95 11.25 -21.94
C GLU A 291 31.16 12.05 -20.88
N ARG A 292 30.12 12.78 -21.29
CA ARG A 292 29.31 13.59 -20.37
C ARG A 292 28.61 12.73 -19.31
N LEU A 293 28.28 11.51 -19.64
CA LEU A 293 27.63 10.56 -18.70
C LEU A 293 28.48 10.26 -17.45
N ILE A 294 29.78 10.47 -17.49
CA ILE A 294 30.69 10.22 -16.36
C ILE A 294 31.33 11.51 -15.81
N THR A 295 31.15 12.64 -16.48
CA THR A 295 31.74 13.93 -16.07
C THR A 295 30.72 14.96 -15.59
N ASP A 296 29.48 14.89 -16.09
CA ASP A 296 28.38 15.81 -15.79
C ASP A 296 27.25 15.06 -15.07
N ALA A 297 27.12 15.26 -13.77
CA ALA A 297 26.15 14.55 -12.92
C ALA A 297 24.70 14.90 -13.29
N HIS A 298 24.45 16.12 -13.68
CA HIS A 298 23.12 16.58 -14.06
C HIS A 298 22.70 15.93 -15.40
N TYR A 299 23.58 16.01 -16.40
CA TYR A 299 23.37 15.34 -17.68
C TYR A 299 23.18 13.83 -17.52
N GLN A 300 24.02 13.18 -16.72
CA GLN A 300 23.90 11.77 -16.37
C GLN A 300 22.50 11.43 -15.84
N ALA A 301 22.04 12.20 -14.83
CA ALA A 301 20.75 11.99 -14.20
C ALA A 301 19.59 12.15 -15.19
N LEU A 302 19.64 13.21 -16.00
CA LEU A 302 18.61 13.46 -17.02
C LEU A 302 18.56 12.33 -18.06
N GLN A 303 19.71 11.87 -18.58
CA GLN A 303 19.74 10.78 -19.57
C GLN A 303 19.21 9.45 -18.99
N LEU A 304 19.49 9.17 -17.72
CA LEU A 304 18.98 7.98 -17.05
C LEU A 304 17.47 8.05 -16.79
N MET A 305 16.92 9.23 -16.45
CA MET A 305 15.46 9.42 -16.36
C MET A 305 14.78 9.25 -17.73
N LEU A 306 15.37 9.82 -18.79
CA LEU A 306 14.88 9.63 -20.16
C LEU A 306 14.97 8.17 -20.62
N TYR A 307 15.99 7.43 -20.17
CA TYR A 307 16.11 5.98 -20.41
C TYR A 307 14.95 5.21 -19.79
N VAL A 308 14.61 5.49 -18.54
CA VAL A 308 13.45 4.85 -17.87
C VAL A 308 12.13 5.20 -18.56
N ARG A 309 11.99 6.46 -19.01
CA ARG A 309 10.82 6.88 -19.79
C ARG A 309 10.73 6.11 -21.11
N ARG A 310 11.84 5.96 -21.83
CA ARG A 310 11.92 5.19 -23.07
C ARG A 310 11.54 3.74 -22.86
N PHE A 311 12.06 3.13 -21.79
CA PHE A 311 11.70 1.76 -21.40
C PHE A 311 10.18 1.60 -21.27
N TYR A 312 9.50 2.55 -20.62
CA TYR A 312 8.04 2.53 -20.51
C TYR A 312 7.38 2.58 -21.89
N LEU A 313 7.82 3.48 -22.77
CA LEU A 313 7.22 3.65 -24.10
C LEU A 313 7.41 2.40 -24.98
N GLU A 314 8.57 1.77 -24.92
CA GLU A 314 8.91 0.56 -25.68
C GLU A 314 8.14 -0.67 -25.17
N ASN A 315 7.73 -0.69 -23.91
CA ASN A 315 6.99 -1.80 -23.29
C ASN A 315 5.50 -1.46 -23.03
N SER A 316 4.97 -0.42 -23.64
CA SER A 316 3.61 0.09 -23.39
C SER A 316 2.51 -0.95 -23.63
N ASP A 317 2.63 -1.80 -24.65
CA ASP A 317 1.66 -2.84 -24.98
C ASP A 317 1.65 -3.96 -23.90
N LEU A 318 2.82 -4.33 -23.40
CA LEU A 318 2.97 -5.25 -22.29
C LEU A 318 2.33 -4.66 -21.02
N ILE A 319 2.63 -3.42 -20.71
CA ILE A 319 2.08 -2.70 -19.56
C ILE A 319 0.56 -2.60 -19.66
N LEU A 320 0.01 -2.27 -20.84
CA LEU A 320 -1.42 -2.20 -21.10
C LEU A 320 -2.10 -3.56 -20.81
N THR A 321 -1.44 -4.67 -21.19
CA THR A 321 -1.93 -6.02 -20.90
C THR A 321 -2.05 -6.26 -19.39
N PHE A 322 -1.03 -5.85 -18.60
CA PHE A 322 -1.05 -5.96 -17.14
C PHE A 322 -2.09 -5.06 -16.49
N MET A 323 -2.31 -3.90 -17.05
CA MET A 323 -3.33 -2.95 -16.62
C MET A 323 -4.75 -3.33 -17.12
N GLN A 324 -4.93 -4.55 -17.60
CA GLN A 324 -6.22 -5.08 -18.07
C GLN A 324 -6.89 -4.19 -19.14
N GLY A 325 -6.10 -3.66 -20.05
CA GLY A 325 -6.55 -2.77 -21.12
C GLY A 325 -6.80 -1.32 -20.68
N LYS A 326 -6.48 -0.95 -19.42
CA LYS A 326 -6.54 0.45 -18.98
C LYS A 326 -5.20 1.11 -19.24
N GLN A 327 -5.23 2.20 -19.99
CA GLN A 327 -4.03 3.03 -20.16
C GLN A 327 -3.67 3.67 -18.81
N ALA A 328 -2.45 3.46 -18.37
CA ALA A 328 -1.93 4.01 -17.13
C ALA A 328 -0.49 4.46 -17.34
N PHE A 329 -0.14 5.60 -16.77
CA PHE A 329 1.21 6.15 -16.83
C PHE A 329 1.91 5.94 -15.48
N PRO A 330 3.22 5.69 -15.49
CA PRO A 330 4.00 5.62 -14.27
C PRO A 330 4.24 7.01 -13.68
N SER A 331 4.58 7.06 -12.40
CA SER A 331 5.22 8.20 -11.76
C SER A 331 6.69 7.92 -11.52
N PHE A 332 7.53 8.96 -11.51
CA PHE A 332 8.91 8.84 -11.06
C PHE A 332 9.05 9.31 -9.63
N ILE A 333 9.74 8.55 -8.82
CA ILE A 333 10.11 8.91 -7.46
C ILE A 333 11.63 9.07 -7.43
N LEU A 334 12.11 10.30 -7.31
CA LEU A 334 13.50 10.62 -7.09
C LEU A 334 13.75 10.61 -5.59
N GLN A 335 14.46 9.62 -5.07
CA GLN A 335 14.65 9.44 -3.62
C GLN A 335 16.13 9.46 -3.27
N LYS A 336 16.51 10.26 -2.29
CA LYS A 336 17.89 10.31 -1.79
C LYS A 336 18.39 8.95 -1.35
N MET A 337 19.60 8.59 -1.76
CA MET A 337 20.23 7.33 -1.38
C MET A 337 20.62 7.33 0.10
N VAL A 338 20.46 6.17 0.73
CA VAL A 338 20.93 5.82 2.07
C VAL A 338 21.94 4.68 1.95
N TRP A 339 23.06 4.79 2.63
CA TRP A 339 24.18 3.90 2.45
C TRP A 339 24.16 2.76 3.45
N THR A 340 23.99 1.54 2.95
CA THR A 340 23.99 0.31 3.73
C THR A 340 25.32 -0.45 3.64
N ILE A 341 26.33 0.18 3.06
CA ILE A 341 27.68 -0.33 2.86
C ILE A 341 28.72 0.58 3.54
N GLY A 342 29.95 0.12 3.63
CA GLY A 342 31.08 0.86 4.23
C GLY A 342 31.51 0.33 5.59
N ASN A 343 30.60 -0.35 6.32
CA ASN A 343 30.95 -1.02 7.59
C ASN A 343 29.89 -2.10 7.94
N ASN A 344 30.23 -2.98 8.88
CA ASN A 344 29.35 -4.07 9.32
C ASN A 344 28.20 -3.63 10.25
N GLU A 345 28.11 -2.35 10.61
CA GLU A 345 26.99 -1.79 11.37
C GLU A 345 25.91 -1.20 10.43
N SER A 346 26.21 -1.08 9.14
CA SER A 346 25.27 -0.65 8.09
C SER A 346 24.67 -1.88 7.39
N TYR A 347 23.36 -1.87 7.18
CA TYR A 347 22.68 -2.98 6.58
C TYR A 347 21.32 -2.57 5.99
N PRO A 348 20.96 -3.11 4.84
CA PRO A 348 19.60 -3.12 4.36
C PRO A 348 18.83 -4.30 4.96
N GLY A 349 17.52 -4.27 4.86
CA GLY A 349 16.73 -5.42 5.26
C GLY A 349 15.26 -5.28 4.92
N VAL A 350 14.57 -6.38 5.18
CA VAL A 350 13.12 -6.47 5.07
C VAL A 350 12.58 -6.86 6.46
N LEU A 351 11.70 -6.04 6.98
CA LEU A 351 11.06 -6.24 8.28
C LEU A 351 9.59 -6.58 8.05
N TYR A 352 9.18 -7.74 8.53
CA TYR A 352 7.80 -8.23 8.48
C TYR A 352 7.14 -8.01 9.84
N SER A 353 6.02 -7.32 9.86
CA SER A 353 5.24 -7.11 11.09
C SER A 353 4.65 -8.41 11.63
N ARG A 354 4.46 -9.39 10.76
CA ARG A 354 4.09 -10.79 11.07
C ARG A 354 4.98 -11.72 10.27
N HIS A 355 5.39 -12.82 10.86
CA HIS A 355 6.28 -13.77 10.19
C HIS A 355 5.62 -14.34 8.92
N SER A 356 6.24 -14.12 7.76
CA SER A 356 5.67 -14.41 6.42
C SER A 356 5.26 -15.87 6.19
N ARG A 357 5.85 -16.81 6.93
CA ARG A 357 5.57 -18.26 6.81
C ARG A 357 4.66 -18.81 7.90
N THR A 358 4.70 -18.27 9.11
CA THR A 358 3.95 -18.79 10.26
C THR A 358 2.76 -17.93 10.65
N GLY A 359 2.81 -16.63 10.41
CA GLY A 359 1.83 -15.64 10.86
C GLY A 359 2.03 -15.17 12.29
N SER A 360 2.75 -15.93 13.10
CA SER A 360 3.04 -15.65 14.52
C SER A 360 4.43 -15.05 14.67
N GLY A 361 4.54 -14.04 15.53
CA GLY A 361 5.80 -13.30 15.71
C GLY A 361 6.11 -12.40 14.53
N LYS A 362 7.33 -11.87 14.50
CA LYS A 362 7.86 -10.97 13.48
C LYS A 362 9.10 -11.58 12.84
N GLN A 363 9.55 -11.00 11.75
CA GLN A 363 10.68 -11.53 11.00
C GLN A 363 11.53 -10.39 10.46
N ILE A 364 12.86 -10.56 10.49
CA ILE A 364 13.83 -9.69 9.83
C ILE A 364 14.63 -10.54 8.87
N GLU A 365 14.68 -10.14 7.62
CA GLU A 365 15.63 -10.63 6.63
C GLU A 365 16.64 -9.51 6.36
N SER A 366 17.92 -9.77 6.55
CA SER A 366 18.96 -8.74 6.44
C SER A 366 20.32 -9.35 6.07
N TYR A 367 21.18 -8.52 5.57
CA TYR A 367 22.60 -8.86 5.38
C TYR A 367 23.45 -7.60 5.56
N ARG A 368 24.63 -7.74 6.15
CA ARG A 368 25.45 -6.59 6.53
C ARG A 368 26.40 -6.15 5.41
N ASN A 369 26.60 -4.84 5.32
CA ASN A 369 27.58 -4.22 4.44
C ASN A 369 27.37 -4.56 2.94
N ILE A 370 26.11 -4.53 2.50
CA ILE A 370 25.70 -4.71 1.11
C ILE A 370 24.73 -3.62 0.67
N PHE A 371 24.50 -3.48 -0.63
CA PHE A 371 23.38 -2.68 -1.14
C PHE A 371 22.04 -3.39 -0.92
N GLY A 372 20.97 -2.62 -0.74
CA GLY A 372 19.63 -3.16 -0.65
C GLY A 372 19.22 -3.95 -1.92
N GLU A 373 19.68 -3.51 -3.08
CA GLU A 373 19.48 -4.19 -4.35
C GLU A 373 19.99 -5.63 -4.36
N GLU A 374 21.15 -5.90 -3.75
CA GLU A 374 21.75 -7.24 -3.67
C GLU A 374 20.88 -8.23 -2.89
N ILE A 375 20.07 -7.75 -1.93
CA ILE A 375 19.01 -8.56 -1.29
C ILE A 375 17.85 -8.75 -2.26
N MET A 376 17.43 -7.68 -2.92
CA MET A 376 16.25 -7.70 -3.77
C MET A 376 16.45 -8.54 -5.04
N THR A 377 17.68 -8.57 -5.57
CA THR A 377 18.03 -9.41 -6.73
C THR A 377 18.33 -10.87 -6.35
N GLY A 378 18.50 -11.16 -5.05
CA GLY A 378 18.86 -12.50 -4.58
C GLY A 378 20.34 -12.84 -4.73
N ASP A 379 21.20 -11.84 -4.92
CA ASP A 379 22.66 -12.05 -5.07
C ASP A 379 23.33 -12.52 -3.79
N VAL A 380 22.65 -12.31 -2.66
CA VAL A 380 23.12 -12.79 -1.35
C VAL A 380 22.02 -13.54 -0.63
N THR A 381 22.40 -14.55 0.15
CA THR A 381 21.49 -15.24 1.06
C THR A 381 21.35 -14.43 2.34
N THR A 382 20.17 -13.95 2.63
CA THR A 382 19.88 -13.16 3.83
C THR A 382 19.90 -14.02 5.10
N GLU A 383 20.29 -13.39 6.21
CA GLU A 383 20.02 -13.93 7.54
C GLU A 383 18.54 -13.71 7.86
N ASP A 384 17.80 -14.77 8.15
CA ASP A 384 16.38 -14.76 8.52
C ASP A 384 16.28 -14.93 10.04
N LEU A 385 15.80 -13.91 10.74
CA LEU A 385 15.61 -13.92 12.19
C LEU A 385 14.12 -13.73 12.52
N ALA A 386 13.51 -14.79 13.05
CA ALA A 386 12.17 -14.72 13.65
C ALA A 386 12.28 -14.30 15.13
N TYR A 387 11.37 -13.45 15.60
CA TYR A 387 11.32 -13.05 17.00
C TYR A 387 9.87 -12.78 17.47
N HIS A 388 9.59 -13.01 18.75
CA HIS A 388 8.32 -12.71 19.40
C HIS A 388 8.42 -11.51 20.32
N ASP A 389 9.53 -11.40 21.10
CA ASP A 389 9.82 -10.25 21.94
C ASP A 389 10.88 -9.37 21.25
N ARG A 390 10.59 -8.08 21.13
CA ARG A 390 11.53 -7.12 20.56
C ARG A 390 12.91 -7.07 21.26
N ASN A 391 12.98 -7.48 22.54
CA ASN A 391 14.23 -7.54 23.26
C ASN A 391 15.22 -8.55 22.65
N GLU A 392 14.75 -9.56 21.94
CA GLU A 392 15.58 -10.53 21.24
C GLU A 392 16.48 -9.88 20.18
N ILE A 393 15.99 -8.81 19.54
CA ILE A 393 16.72 -8.09 18.50
C ILE A 393 17.52 -6.88 19.00
N ARG A 394 17.42 -6.55 20.28
CA ARG A 394 18.00 -5.33 20.86
C ARG A 394 19.49 -5.18 20.62
N LYS A 395 20.23 -6.28 20.72
CA LYS A 395 21.70 -6.29 20.55
C LYS A 395 22.11 -6.35 19.08
N GLN A 396 21.41 -7.17 18.30
CA GLN A 396 21.77 -7.46 16.92
C GLN A 396 21.27 -6.39 15.95
N PHE A 397 20.05 -5.89 16.16
CA PHE A 397 19.41 -4.88 15.32
C PHE A 397 18.87 -3.70 16.13
N PRO A 398 19.74 -2.90 16.79
CA PRO A 398 19.31 -1.83 17.70
C PRO A 398 18.45 -0.75 17.01
N ALA A 399 18.69 -0.46 15.73
CA ALA A 399 17.87 0.49 14.98
C ALA A 399 16.44 -0.06 14.75
N VAL A 400 16.31 -1.33 14.41
CA VAL A 400 15.03 -2.00 14.26
C VAL A 400 14.29 -2.12 15.59
N TYR A 401 15.01 -2.40 16.69
CA TYR A 401 14.43 -2.43 18.04
C TYR A 401 13.68 -1.12 18.37
N HIS A 402 14.24 0.03 17.98
CA HIS A 402 13.61 1.32 18.22
C HIS A 402 12.41 1.59 17.28
N PHE A 403 12.41 1.01 16.09
CA PHE A 403 11.31 1.12 15.13
C PHE A 403 10.16 0.11 15.40
N ASP A 404 10.46 -1.04 16.01
CA ASP A 404 9.52 -2.15 16.21
C ASP A 404 8.16 -1.76 16.81
N PRO A 405 8.04 -0.85 17.80
CA PRO A 405 6.75 -0.43 18.34
C PRO A 405 5.80 0.21 17.32
N LEU A 406 6.32 0.73 16.23
CA LEU A 406 5.54 1.38 15.17
C LEU A 406 4.82 0.38 14.26
N LEU A 407 5.28 -0.88 14.23
CA LEU A 407 4.69 -1.90 13.36
C LEU A 407 3.20 -2.11 13.65
N LYS A 408 2.81 -2.14 14.92
CA LYS A 408 1.39 -2.30 15.30
C LYS A 408 0.53 -1.13 14.82
N LYS A 409 1.05 0.09 14.86
CA LYS A 409 0.35 1.29 14.34
C LYS A 409 0.19 1.20 12.81
N LEU A 410 1.21 0.71 12.11
CA LEU A 410 1.14 0.50 10.67
C LEU A 410 0.13 -0.58 10.31
N GLU A 411 0.11 -1.72 11.01
CA GLU A 411 -0.91 -2.76 10.81
C GLU A 411 -2.33 -2.21 11.01
N SER A 412 -2.56 -1.45 12.08
CA SER A 412 -3.86 -0.84 12.37
C SER A 412 -4.27 0.19 11.31
N ARG A 413 -3.31 1.00 10.81
CA ARG A 413 -3.56 2.01 9.78
C ARG A 413 -3.92 1.38 8.43
N TYR A 414 -3.15 0.40 8.00
CA TYR A 414 -3.32 -0.22 6.68
C TYR A 414 -4.22 -1.45 6.69
N LYS A 415 -4.72 -1.84 7.85
CA LYS A 415 -5.62 -2.99 8.04
C LYS A 415 -5.06 -4.31 7.49
N THR A 416 -3.75 -4.46 7.48
CA THR A 416 -3.03 -5.61 6.92
C THR A 416 -1.68 -5.80 7.62
N PRO A 417 -1.15 -7.03 7.68
CA PRO A 417 0.26 -7.22 7.97
C PRO A 417 1.13 -6.47 6.95
N VAL A 418 2.17 -5.81 7.44
CA VAL A 418 3.02 -4.97 6.60
C VAL A 418 4.43 -5.51 6.49
N THR A 419 5.01 -5.32 5.31
CA THR A 419 6.42 -5.57 5.00
C THR A 419 7.10 -4.25 4.72
N ILE A 420 8.21 -4.00 5.40
CA ILE A 420 8.97 -2.76 5.32
C ILE A 420 10.35 -3.07 4.77
N GLU A 421 10.66 -2.50 3.62
CA GLU A 421 12.03 -2.41 3.13
C GLU A 421 12.70 -1.25 3.84
N PHE A 422 13.81 -1.51 4.51
CA PHE A 422 14.51 -0.52 5.29
C PHE A 422 16.02 -0.50 5.02
N ALA A 423 16.63 0.61 5.35
CA ALA A 423 18.08 0.77 5.35
C ALA A 423 18.55 1.32 6.70
N VAL A 424 19.63 0.77 7.21
CA VAL A 424 20.36 1.32 8.35
C VAL A 424 21.72 1.79 7.88
N GLU A 425 21.94 3.09 7.94
CA GLU A 425 23.23 3.72 7.68
C GLU A 425 23.91 4.05 8.99
N THR A 426 25.11 3.53 9.18
CA THR A 426 25.96 3.85 10.32
C THR A 426 27.24 4.52 9.85
N ARG A 427 27.46 5.75 10.26
CA ARG A 427 28.67 6.52 9.92
C ARG A 427 29.75 6.36 10.99
N PRO A 428 31.02 6.40 10.62
CA PRO A 428 32.12 6.34 11.58
C PRO A 428 31.95 7.40 12.69
N ASN A 429 31.96 6.96 13.94
CA ASN A 429 31.77 7.81 15.15
C ASN A 429 30.42 8.56 15.20
N GLN A 430 29.44 8.18 14.40
CA GLN A 430 28.10 8.75 14.34
C GLN A 430 27.04 7.67 14.50
N LEU A 431 25.85 8.01 14.20
CA LEU A 431 24.56 7.43 14.40
C LEU A 431 24.26 6.31 13.43
N SER A 432 23.54 5.30 13.93
CA SER A 432 22.77 4.41 13.04
C SER A 432 21.45 5.10 12.69
N LEU A 433 21.28 5.42 11.42
CA LEU A 433 20.06 6.01 10.87
C LEU A 433 19.20 4.90 10.29
N PHE A 434 17.99 4.73 10.82
CA PHE A 434 16.99 3.85 10.24
C PHE A 434 16.15 4.63 9.23
N SER A 435 15.96 4.08 8.06
CA SER A 435 15.12 4.68 7.01
C SER A 435 14.18 3.64 6.42
N VAL A 436 12.90 4.00 6.28
CA VAL A 436 11.91 3.22 5.54
C VAL A 436 12.04 3.56 4.07
N LEU A 437 12.37 2.59 3.24
CA LEU A 437 12.49 2.77 1.80
C LEU A 437 11.18 2.46 1.06
N GLN A 438 10.44 1.48 1.57
CA GLN A 438 9.15 1.07 1.00
C GLN A 438 8.33 0.35 2.05
N LEU A 439 7.01 0.48 1.96
CA LEU A 439 6.05 -0.30 2.73
C LEU A 439 5.06 -0.96 1.77
N ASN A 440 4.83 -2.25 1.98
CA ASN A 440 3.87 -3.05 1.22
C ASN A 440 2.99 -3.86 2.17
N ALA A 441 1.83 -4.30 1.70
CA ALA A 441 1.12 -5.39 2.34
C ALA A 441 2.00 -6.65 2.28
N SER A 442 2.04 -7.43 3.37
CA SER A 442 2.90 -8.62 3.43
C SER A 442 2.36 -9.72 2.54
N GLU A 443 3.20 -10.23 1.66
CA GLU A 443 2.94 -11.48 0.97
C GLU A 443 3.19 -12.65 1.93
N MET A 444 2.22 -13.54 2.04
CA MET A 444 2.22 -14.57 3.08
C MET A 444 1.86 -15.94 2.54
N THR A 445 2.34 -16.99 3.21
CA THR A 445 1.81 -18.34 2.98
C THR A 445 0.36 -18.43 3.47
N GLY A 446 -0.40 -19.41 2.99
CA GLY A 446 -1.80 -19.58 3.39
C GLY A 446 -1.99 -19.67 4.91
N ARG A 447 -1.08 -20.37 5.61
CA ARG A 447 -1.07 -20.40 7.07
C ARG A 447 -0.83 -19.01 7.65
N ALA A 448 0.20 -18.34 7.19
CA ALA A 448 0.58 -17.05 7.74
C ALA A 448 -0.54 -16.02 7.54
N ALA A 449 -1.17 -15.99 6.37
CA ALA A 449 -2.32 -15.14 6.10
C ALA A 449 -3.49 -15.44 7.03
N LEU A 450 -3.80 -16.73 7.22
CA LEU A 450 -4.88 -17.15 8.11
C LEU A 450 -4.62 -16.76 9.57
N VAL A 451 -3.46 -17.13 10.12
CA VAL A 451 -3.10 -16.85 11.52
C VAL A 451 -3.01 -15.34 11.76
N SER A 452 -2.31 -14.61 10.89
CA SER A 452 -2.15 -13.15 11.04
C SER A 452 -3.47 -12.40 10.97
N ALA A 453 -4.36 -12.75 10.04
CA ALA A 453 -5.67 -12.09 9.93
C ALA A 453 -6.53 -12.31 11.17
N ILE A 454 -6.52 -13.52 11.71
CA ILE A 454 -7.26 -13.85 12.94
C ILE A 454 -6.65 -13.15 14.16
N ASP A 455 -5.32 -13.10 14.26
CA ASP A 455 -4.65 -12.38 15.35
C ASP A 455 -4.92 -10.88 15.31
N LEU A 456 -4.83 -10.24 14.13
CA LEU A 456 -5.16 -8.83 13.95
C LEU A 456 -6.60 -8.53 14.39
N LYS A 457 -7.54 -9.42 14.07
CA LYS A 457 -8.92 -9.29 14.53
C LYS A 457 -9.03 -9.44 16.05
N ASN A 458 -8.40 -10.45 16.62
CA ASN A 458 -8.45 -10.72 18.07
C ASN A 458 -7.80 -9.58 18.86
N ASP A 459 -6.78 -8.91 18.29
CA ASP A 459 -6.14 -7.71 18.81
C ASP A 459 -7.01 -6.43 18.63
N GLY A 460 -8.17 -6.52 17.98
CA GLY A 460 -9.07 -5.40 17.71
C GLY A 460 -8.54 -4.40 16.67
N GLN A 461 -7.56 -4.80 15.84
CA GLN A 461 -6.96 -3.93 14.82
C GLN A 461 -7.76 -3.93 13.52
N ILE A 462 -8.48 -5.03 13.24
CA ILE A 462 -9.30 -5.20 12.04
C ILE A 462 -10.65 -5.82 12.37
N GLU A 463 -11.61 -5.63 11.51
CA GLU A 463 -12.95 -6.21 11.58
C GLU A 463 -13.05 -7.49 10.75
N ASP A 464 -14.18 -8.20 10.87
CA ASP A 464 -14.44 -9.46 10.15
C ASP A 464 -14.30 -9.32 8.63
N ILE A 465 -14.70 -8.18 8.08
CA ILE A 465 -14.57 -7.90 6.66
C ILE A 465 -13.12 -7.93 6.20
N HIS A 466 -12.22 -7.29 6.94
CA HIS A 466 -10.80 -7.24 6.60
C HIS A 466 -10.15 -8.63 6.69
N VAL A 467 -10.61 -9.49 7.62
CA VAL A 467 -10.15 -10.90 7.68
C VAL A 467 -10.42 -11.60 6.35
N MET A 468 -11.61 -11.37 5.77
CA MET A 468 -12.00 -11.99 4.51
C MET A 468 -11.24 -11.38 3.31
N ASP A 469 -10.95 -10.09 3.36
CA ASP A 469 -10.15 -9.41 2.33
C ASP A 469 -8.68 -9.89 2.35
N LEU A 470 -8.13 -10.22 3.52
CA LEU A 470 -6.75 -10.69 3.68
C LEU A 470 -6.56 -12.14 3.25
N ILE A 471 -7.56 -13.00 3.48
CA ILE A 471 -7.46 -14.42 3.19
C ILE A 471 -7.98 -14.71 1.78
N LYS A 472 -7.06 -14.87 0.82
CA LYS A 472 -7.39 -15.15 -0.58
C LYS A 472 -7.68 -16.63 -0.83
N PRO A 473 -8.41 -16.98 -1.90
CA PRO A 473 -8.71 -18.38 -2.23
C PRO A 473 -7.47 -19.28 -2.37
N TYR A 474 -6.36 -18.74 -2.86
CA TYR A 474 -5.11 -19.52 -2.97
C TYR A 474 -4.48 -19.80 -1.60
N HIS A 475 -4.64 -18.91 -0.60
CA HIS A 475 -4.21 -19.18 0.77
C HIS A 475 -4.93 -20.41 1.34
N LEU A 476 -6.23 -20.50 1.12
CA LEU A 476 -7.02 -21.64 1.56
C LEU A 476 -6.59 -22.92 0.82
N ARG A 477 -6.36 -22.84 -0.50
CA ARG A 477 -5.86 -24.01 -1.25
C ARG A 477 -4.55 -24.54 -0.70
N GLN A 478 -3.61 -23.68 -0.32
CA GLN A 478 -2.34 -24.10 0.31
C GLN A 478 -2.56 -24.92 1.61
N ILE A 479 -3.62 -24.60 2.36
CA ILE A 479 -3.92 -25.24 3.64
C ILE A 479 -4.61 -26.58 3.43
N VAL A 480 -5.61 -26.66 2.54
CA VAL A 480 -6.53 -27.80 2.43
C VAL A 480 -6.30 -28.72 1.23
N SER A 481 -5.42 -28.35 0.28
CA SER A 481 -5.19 -29.12 -0.94
C SER A 481 -4.52 -30.46 -0.67
N ALA A 482 -4.73 -31.40 -1.58
CA ALA A 482 -4.09 -32.70 -1.57
C ALA A 482 -2.55 -32.58 -1.53
N ALA A 483 -1.91 -33.46 -0.80
CA ALA A 483 -0.46 -33.51 -0.68
C ALA A 483 0.10 -34.78 -1.34
N ILE A 484 1.33 -34.69 -1.80
CA ILE A 484 2.05 -35.85 -2.31
C ILE A 484 2.20 -36.92 -1.21
N ASP A 485 2.00 -38.18 -1.56
CA ASP A 485 2.28 -39.30 -0.68
C ASP A 485 3.78 -39.50 -0.52
N ASP A 486 4.31 -39.28 0.67
CA ASP A 486 5.74 -39.47 0.99
C ASP A 486 6.24 -40.90 0.65
N LYS A 487 5.34 -41.90 0.72
CA LYS A 487 5.70 -43.30 0.33
C LYS A 487 5.90 -43.46 -1.18
N SER A 488 5.18 -42.64 -1.97
CA SER A 488 5.38 -42.68 -3.43
C SER A 488 6.69 -42.03 -3.82
N LEU A 489 7.17 -41.03 -3.08
CA LEU A 489 8.48 -40.41 -3.35
C LEU A 489 9.64 -41.41 -3.26
N SER A 490 9.56 -42.40 -2.37
CA SER A 490 10.61 -43.43 -2.25
C SER A 490 10.71 -44.35 -3.44
N LYS A 491 9.70 -44.36 -4.31
CA LYS A 491 9.67 -45.13 -5.56
C LYS A 491 10.23 -44.36 -6.75
N LEU A 492 10.38 -43.04 -6.63
CA LEU A 492 10.87 -42.19 -7.68
C LEU A 492 12.41 -42.17 -7.70
N GLN A 493 12.95 -41.89 -8.86
CA GLN A 493 14.39 -41.70 -9.01
C GLN A 493 14.79 -40.34 -8.38
N PHE A 494 15.61 -40.41 -7.33
CA PHE A 494 16.21 -39.21 -6.73
C PHE A 494 17.03 -38.47 -7.80
N PHE A 495 16.77 -37.13 -7.90
CA PHE A 495 17.45 -36.30 -8.90
C PHE A 495 18.51 -35.41 -8.26
N GLY A 496 18.16 -34.76 -7.13
CA GLY A 496 19.06 -33.85 -6.44
C GLY A 496 18.41 -33.10 -5.28
N HIS A 497 19.20 -32.24 -4.65
CA HIS A 497 18.76 -31.32 -3.63
C HIS A 497 18.59 -29.92 -4.22
N GLY A 498 17.94 -29.02 -3.47
CA GLY A 498 17.83 -27.62 -3.80
C GLY A 498 17.23 -26.81 -2.65
N LEU A 499 17.51 -25.53 -2.57
CA LEU A 499 16.99 -24.65 -1.54
C LEU A 499 15.53 -24.30 -1.85
N SER A 500 14.62 -24.78 -1.02
CA SER A 500 13.19 -24.48 -1.18
C SER A 500 12.80 -23.20 -0.48
N VAL A 501 12.05 -22.35 -1.20
CA VAL A 501 11.54 -21.07 -0.71
C VAL A 501 10.28 -21.22 0.15
N LEU A 502 9.50 -22.29 -0.10
CA LEU A 502 8.26 -22.59 0.60
C LEU A 502 8.38 -23.87 1.39
N PRO A 503 8.24 -23.85 2.71
CA PRO A 503 8.20 -25.08 3.48
C PRO A 503 6.91 -25.86 3.20
N ARG A 504 7.02 -27.21 3.21
CA ARG A 504 5.90 -28.13 3.19
C ARG A 504 5.03 -28.13 1.93
N THR A 505 5.56 -27.67 0.81
CA THR A 505 4.91 -27.83 -0.48
C THR A 505 5.55 -29.00 -1.24
N ALA A 506 4.76 -29.67 -2.05
CA ALA A 506 5.26 -30.69 -2.97
C ALA A 506 4.30 -30.79 -4.16
N ILE A 507 4.87 -30.95 -5.36
CA ILE A 507 4.10 -31.08 -6.59
C ILE A 507 4.86 -31.90 -7.63
N SER A 508 4.11 -32.68 -8.42
CA SER A 508 4.60 -33.28 -9.66
C SER A 508 4.14 -32.40 -10.81
N ALA A 509 5.06 -31.96 -11.66
CA ALA A 509 4.81 -31.06 -12.75
C ALA A 509 5.67 -31.33 -13.98
N ARG A 510 5.20 -30.98 -15.17
CA ARG A 510 5.94 -31.06 -16.43
C ARG A 510 7.00 -30.00 -16.51
N LEU A 511 8.26 -30.38 -16.75
CA LEU A 511 9.36 -29.43 -16.89
C LEU A 511 9.21 -28.64 -18.19
N CYS A 512 9.40 -27.31 -18.11
CA CYS A 512 9.48 -26.43 -19.29
C CYS A 512 10.51 -25.33 -19.06
N PHE A 513 11.06 -24.78 -20.16
CA PHE A 513 12.08 -23.72 -20.12
C PHE A 513 11.57 -22.39 -20.67
N SER A 514 10.30 -22.32 -21.07
CA SER A 514 9.69 -21.09 -21.56
C SER A 514 8.22 -21.00 -21.16
N ILE A 515 7.72 -19.77 -21.03
CA ILE A 515 6.30 -19.50 -20.75
C ILE A 515 5.41 -19.99 -21.89
N GLY A 516 5.83 -19.87 -23.13
CA GLY A 516 5.10 -20.42 -24.28
C GLY A 516 4.83 -21.91 -24.14
N LYS A 517 5.87 -22.69 -23.74
CA LYS A 517 5.74 -24.11 -23.46
C LYS A 517 4.91 -24.41 -22.23
N ALA A 518 5.02 -23.61 -21.20
CA ALA A 518 4.18 -23.71 -20.00
C ALA A 518 2.69 -23.60 -20.35
N ARG A 519 2.32 -22.61 -21.16
CA ARG A 519 0.94 -22.42 -21.64
C ARG A 519 0.43 -23.61 -22.46
N GLU A 520 1.26 -24.15 -23.35
CA GLU A 520 0.92 -25.33 -24.14
C GLU A 520 0.62 -26.57 -23.27
N LEU A 521 1.45 -26.83 -22.27
CA LEU A 521 1.29 -27.95 -21.35
C LEU A 521 0.06 -27.73 -20.44
N LYS A 522 -0.15 -26.52 -19.93
CA LYS A 522 -1.31 -26.18 -19.10
C LYS A 522 -2.63 -26.30 -19.87
N ALA A 523 -2.65 -25.98 -21.15
CA ALA A 523 -3.82 -26.17 -22.01
C ALA A 523 -4.20 -27.67 -22.18
N LYS A 524 -3.26 -28.59 -21.94
CA LYS A 524 -3.48 -30.03 -21.90
C LYS A 524 -3.93 -30.54 -20.52
N GLY A 525 -3.98 -29.67 -19.51
CA GLY A 525 -4.36 -29.99 -18.14
C GLY A 525 -3.19 -30.43 -17.23
N ASP A 526 -1.94 -30.33 -17.71
CA ASP A 526 -0.77 -30.67 -16.93
C ASP A 526 -0.43 -29.58 -15.91
N ASN A 527 0.07 -29.95 -14.74
CA ASN A 527 0.85 -29.03 -13.89
C ASN A 527 2.18 -28.75 -14.57
N VAL A 528 2.67 -27.50 -14.47
CA VAL A 528 3.90 -27.08 -15.15
C VAL A 528 4.94 -26.53 -14.19
N CYS A 529 6.18 -26.90 -14.41
CA CYS A 529 7.36 -26.45 -13.67
C CYS A 529 8.26 -25.67 -14.62
N LEU A 530 8.34 -24.37 -14.45
CA LEU A 530 9.22 -23.50 -15.24
C LEU A 530 10.63 -23.54 -14.65
N CYS A 531 11.60 -23.80 -15.51
CA CYS A 531 13.00 -23.83 -15.15
C CYS A 531 13.77 -22.76 -15.93
N GLN A 532 14.50 -21.91 -15.20
CA GLN A 532 15.33 -20.86 -15.80
C GLN A 532 16.70 -20.82 -15.12
N GLU A 533 17.68 -20.23 -15.82
CA GLU A 533 19.00 -19.98 -15.25
C GLU A 533 18.91 -19.06 -14.06
N HIS A 534 18.18 -17.95 -14.22
CA HIS A 534 17.94 -16.96 -13.20
C HIS A 534 16.54 -16.36 -13.34
N PHE A 535 15.83 -16.19 -12.23
CA PHE A 535 14.56 -15.48 -12.16
C PHE A 535 14.78 -14.04 -11.67
N VAL A 536 14.35 -13.09 -12.48
CA VAL A 536 14.44 -11.66 -12.19
C VAL A 536 13.09 -11.12 -11.68
N PRO A 537 13.04 -9.90 -11.11
CA PRO A 537 11.79 -9.33 -10.61
C PRO A 537 10.64 -9.32 -11.64
N GLU A 538 10.96 -9.15 -12.92
CA GLU A 538 10.01 -9.11 -14.04
C GLU A 538 9.28 -10.45 -14.24
N ASP A 539 9.91 -11.55 -13.87
CA ASP A 539 9.34 -12.89 -14.01
C ASP A 539 8.16 -13.14 -13.05
N THR A 540 8.00 -12.29 -12.01
CA THR A 540 6.86 -12.39 -11.06
C THR A 540 5.51 -12.39 -11.76
N ILE A 541 5.44 -11.76 -12.90
CA ILE A 541 4.26 -11.61 -13.74
C ILE A 541 3.78 -12.95 -14.29
N THR A 542 4.72 -13.82 -14.68
CA THR A 542 4.44 -15.12 -15.31
C THR A 542 4.21 -16.23 -14.29
N LEU A 543 4.47 -15.97 -13.01
CA LEU A 543 4.30 -16.98 -11.95
C LEU A 543 2.86 -17.49 -11.81
N ASN A 544 1.85 -16.69 -12.16
CA ASN A 544 0.46 -17.13 -12.18
C ASN A 544 0.18 -18.22 -13.23
N GLU A 545 1.06 -18.39 -14.20
CA GLU A 545 0.90 -19.33 -15.31
C GLU A 545 1.60 -20.66 -15.05
N VAL A 546 2.33 -20.78 -13.93
CA VAL A 546 3.09 -21.98 -13.59
C VAL A 546 2.72 -22.52 -12.21
N ASP A 547 3.01 -23.78 -11.96
CA ASP A 547 2.66 -24.46 -10.72
C ASP A 547 3.87 -24.77 -9.85
N ALA A 548 5.09 -24.67 -10.41
CA ALA A 548 6.36 -24.73 -9.70
C ALA A 548 7.45 -24.00 -10.49
N ILE A 549 8.53 -23.60 -9.83
CA ILE A 549 9.72 -23.03 -10.49
C ILE A 549 11.02 -23.66 -9.98
N LEU A 550 11.99 -23.74 -10.90
CA LEU A 550 13.37 -24.15 -10.64
C LEU A 550 14.32 -23.08 -11.14
N SER A 551 15.12 -22.50 -10.25
CA SER A 551 16.15 -21.51 -10.59
C SER A 551 17.53 -22.11 -10.39
N MET A 552 18.37 -22.02 -11.40
CA MET A 552 19.75 -22.48 -11.28
C MET A 552 20.56 -21.60 -10.34
N MET A 553 20.29 -20.31 -10.34
CA MET A 553 20.87 -19.31 -9.45
C MET A 553 19.88 -18.88 -8.36
N PRO A 554 20.32 -18.15 -7.31
CA PRO A 554 19.40 -17.47 -6.41
C PRO A 554 18.45 -16.54 -7.19
N ALA A 555 17.16 -16.53 -6.85
CA ALA A 555 16.20 -15.67 -7.50
C ALA A 555 16.02 -14.34 -6.75
N ALA A 556 15.55 -13.32 -7.47
CA ALA A 556 15.20 -12.04 -6.89
C ALA A 556 14.18 -12.20 -5.75
N ILE A 557 14.28 -11.39 -4.71
CA ILE A 557 13.41 -11.45 -3.52
C ILE A 557 11.93 -11.29 -3.89
N HIS A 558 11.63 -10.51 -4.93
CA HIS A 558 10.25 -10.33 -5.42
C HIS A 558 9.67 -11.66 -5.94
N VAL A 559 10.47 -12.44 -6.65
CA VAL A 559 10.07 -13.78 -7.14
C VAL A 559 9.83 -14.71 -5.95
N VAL A 560 10.73 -14.70 -4.97
CA VAL A 560 10.59 -15.47 -3.73
C VAL A 560 9.31 -15.10 -2.98
N THR A 561 9.05 -13.81 -2.85
CA THR A 561 7.87 -13.26 -2.16
C THR A 561 6.59 -13.63 -2.91
N ALA A 562 6.57 -13.50 -4.22
CA ALA A 562 5.43 -13.88 -5.05
C ALA A 562 5.16 -15.39 -4.99
N CYS A 563 6.20 -16.23 -5.05
CA CYS A 563 6.04 -17.68 -4.86
C CYS A 563 5.43 -18.02 -3.50
N ARG A 564 5.83 -17.33 -2.43
CA ARG A 564 5.23 -17.48 -1.10
C ARG A 564 3.75 -17.07 -1.10
N GLY A 565 3.43 -15.93 -1.70
CA GLY A 565 2.06 -15.42 -1.78
C GLY A 565 1.14 -16.32 -2.60
N TYR A 566 1.58 -16.76 -3.75
CA TYR A 566 0.78 -17.63 -4.63
C TYR A 566 0.83 -19.11 -4.22
N GLY A 567 1.72 -19.51 -3.32
CA GLY A 567 1.90 -20.91 -2.91
C GLY A 567 2.56 -21.78 -3.96
N ILE A 568 3.43 -21.19 -4.78
CA ILE A 568 4.14 -21.88 -5.84
C ILE A 568 5.43 -22.48 -5.26
N PRO A 569 5.59 -23.80 -5.26
CA PRO A 569 6.84 -24.45 -4.91
C PRO A 569 7.98 -23.91 -5.76
N ALA A 570 9.01 -23.43 -5.11
CA ALA A 570 10.14 -22.83 -5.77
C ALA A 570 11.45 -23.36 -5.18
N PHE A 571 12.35 -23.79 -6.04
CA PHE A 571 13.67 -24.27 -5.70
C PHE A 571 14.72 -23.37 -6.35
N MET A 572 15.65 -22.90 -5.55
CA MET A 572 16.65 -21.91 -5.92
C MET A 572 18.06 -22.43 -5.75
N ASP A 573 19.00 -21.76 -6.40
CA ASP A 573 20.45 -21.99 -6.30
C ASP A 573 20.85 -23.43 -6.62
N LEU A 574 20.23 -24.02 -7.64
CA LEU A 574 20.42 -25.42 -8.01
C LEU A 574 21.84 -25.70 -8.50
N HIS A 575 22.57 -24.69 -9.02
CA HIS A 575 24.00 -24.85 -9.35
C HIS A 575 24.84 -25.24 -8.13
N ALA A 576 24.53 -24.67 -6.96
CA ALA A 576 25.22 -25.05 -5.71
C ALA A 576 25.01 -26.52 -5.33
N TYR A 577 23.99 -27.16 -5.92
CA TYR A 577 23.66 -28.56 -5.69
C TYR A 577 24.00 -29.45 -6.88
N GLY A 578 24.86 -28.99 -7.80
CA GLY A 578 25.34 -29.76 -8.95
C GLY A 578 24.31 -30.01 -10.05
N ILE A 579 23.27 -29.14 -10.14
CA ILE A 579 22.27 -29.24 -11.20
C ILE A 579 22.48 -28.09 -12.19
N SER A 580 22.40 -28.38 -13.49
CA SER A 580 22.59 -27.41 -14.57
C SER A 580 21.62 -27.63 -15.72
N ILE A 581 21.38 -26.60 -16.53
CA ILE A 581 20.60 -26.70 -17.77
C ILE A 581 21.55 -27.04 -18.92
N LYS A 582 21.22 -28.10 -19.67
CA LYS A 582 21.95 -28.51 -20.89
C LYS A 582 20.97 -29.15 -21.89
N ASP A 583 21.02 -28.70 -23.13
CA ASP A 583 20.24 -29.28 -24.25
C ASP A 583 18.76 -29.47 -23.95
N ASN A 584 18.06 -28.41 -23.45
CA ASN A 584 16.67 -28.46 -23.05
C ASN A 584 16.36 -29.56 -22.01
N ALA A 585 17.28 -29.80 -21.10
CA ALA A 585 17.11 -30.70 -19.97
C ALA A 585 17.80 -30.11 -18.73
N ILE A 586 17.35 -30.47 -17.54
CA ILE A 586 18.15 -30.32 -16.34
C ILE A 586 18.98 -31.58 -16.13
N VAL A 587 20.25 -31.42 -15.79
CA VAL A 587 21.21 -32.53 -15.61
C VAL A 587 21.89 -32.35 -14.26
N ASN A 588 22.01 -33.45 -13.50
CA ASN A 588 22.76 -33.46 -12.24
C ASN A 588 24.19 -33.99 -12.43
N ASP A 589 25.03 -33.87 -11.41
CA ASP A 589 26.41 -34.32 -11.40
C ASP A 589 26.57 -35.86 -11.65
N SER A 590 25.52 -36.63 -11.37
CA SER A 590 25.50 -38.07 -11.64
C SER A 590 25.10 -38.40 -13.08
N GLY A 591 24.89 -37.42 -13.95
CA GLY A 591 24.50 -37.59 -15.33
C GLY A 591 23.04 -37.97 -15.57
N ILE A 592 22.20 -37.94 -14.53
CA ILE A 592 20.76 -38.13 -14.69
C ILE A 592 20.17 -36.85 -15.28
N SER A 593 19.29 -36.99 -16.28
CA SER A 593 18.65 -35.86 -16.94
C SER A 593 17.12 -35.95 -16.87
N ILE A 594 16.46 -34.77 -16.77
CA ILE A 594 15.02 -34.59 -16.95
C ILE A 594 14.84 -33.62 -18.11
N LYS A 595 14.24 -34.11 -19.21
CA LYS A 595 14.04 -33.32 -20.43
C LYS A 595 12.78 -32.50 -20.36
N GLU A 596 12.70 -31.48 -21.22
CA GLU A 596 11.47 -30.70 -21.41
C GLU A 596 10.27 -31.61 -21.70
N GLY A 597 9.17 -31.39 -20.97
CA GLY A 597 7.94 -32.22 -21.05
C GLY A 597 7.97 -33.48 -20.18
N GLU A 598 9.10 -33.90 -19.62
CA GLU A 598 9.15 -34.97 -18.61
C GLU A 598 8.68 -34.42 -17.25
N THR A 599 8.23 -35.33 -16.37
CA THR A 599 7.73 -34.94 -15.04
C THR A 599 8.87 -34.85 -14.04
N VAL A 600 8.95 -33.70 -13.38
CA VAL A 600 9.74 -33.49 -12.17
C VAL A 600 8.80 -33.40 -10.96
N THR A 601 9.15 -34.09 -9.88
CA THR A 601 8.48 -33.96 -8.58
C THR A 601 9.39 -33.23 -7.65
N VAL A 602 8.88 -32.11 -7.08
CA VAL A 602 9.59 -31.30 -6.11
C VAL A 602 8.99 -31.49 -4.73
N SER A 603 9.80 -31.59 -3.69
CA SER A 603 9.37 -31.73 -2.31
C SER A 603 10.14 -30.78 -1.40
N SER A 604 9.50 -29.68 -1.04
CA SER A 604 10.07 -28.65 -0.16
C SER A 604 10.38 -29.16 1.24
N ARG A 605 9.57 -30.10 1.76
CA ARG A 605 9.79 -30.71 3.07
C ARG A 605 11.13 -31.45 3.14
N ARG A 606 11.53 -32.10 2.05
CA ARG A 606 12.77 -32.85 1.95
C ARG A 606 13.88 -32.06 1.28
N GLN A 607 13.57 -30.89 0.74
CA GLN A 607 14.47 -30.09 -0.10
C GLN A 607 15.09 -30.91 -1.25
N THR A 608 14.24 -31.69 -1.92
CA THR A 608 14.65 -32.68 -2.93
C THR A 608 13.83 -32.61 -4.19
N LEU A 609 14.46 -32.94 -5.29
CA LEU A 609 13.87 -33.13 -6.60
C LEU A 609 13.94 -34.63 -6.99
N TYR A 610 12.91 -35.10 -7.67
CA TYR A 610 12.80 -36.47 -8.16
C TYR A 610 12.41 -36.47 -9.65
N LYS A 611 12.89 -37.46 -10.40
CA LYS A 611 12.40 -37.73 -11.75
C LYS A 611 11.19 -38.66 -11.68
N GLY A 612 10.07 -38.26 -12.27
CA GLY A 612 8.81 -39.00 -12.32
C GLY A 612 7.67 -38.33 -11.56
N GLU A 613 6.51 -38.97 -11.55
CA GLU A 613 5.28 -38.50 -10.96
C GLU A 613 4.95 -39.23 -9.65
N ALA A 614 4.58 -38.50 -8.61
CA ALA A 614 4.24 -39.06 -7.32
C ALA A 614 2.71 -39.16 -7.13
N ASP A 615 2.27 -40.10 -6.29
CA ASP A 615 0.86 -40.25 -5.93
C ASP A 615 0.44 -39.17 -4.95
N TYR A 616 -0.82 -38.72 -5.06
CA TYR A 616 -1.42 -37.72 -4.15
C TYR A 616 -2.35 -38.34 -3.13
N ARG A 617 -2.38 -37.77 -1.94
CA ARG A 617 -3.32 -38.09 -0.87
C ARG A 617 -3.90 -36.81 -0.26
N PRO A 618 -5.06 -36.85 0.42
CA PRO A 618 -5.61 -35.69 1.11
C PRO A 618 -4.61 -35.04 2.05
N ALA A 619 -4.64 -33.70 2.14
CA ALA A 619 -3.75 -32.92 3.00
C ALA A 619 -3.81 -33.44 4.46
N ARG A 620 -2.66 -33.51 5.14
CA ARG A 620 -2.57 -33.93 6.55
C ARG A 620 -3.44 -33.03 7.44
N PHE A 621 -3.49 -31.73 7.18
CA PHE A 621 -4.31 -30.79 7.92
C PHE A 621 -5.81 -31.05 7.74
N THR A 622 -6.27 -31.37 6.52
CA THR A 622 -7.67 -31.74 6.27
C THR A 622 -8.08 -32.99 7.08
N LYS A 623 -7.21 -34.00 7.11
CA LYS A 623 -7.42 -35.18 7.95
C LYS A 623 -7.49 -34.83 9.44
N TYR A 624 -6.59 -33.94 9.91
CA TYR A 624 -6.55 -33.49 11.30
C TYR A 624 -7.84 -32.73 11.69
N LEU A 625 -8.35 -31.87 10.80
CA LEU A 625 -9.62 -31.17 10.99
C LEU A 625 -10.81 -32.12 11.12
N GLN A 626 -10.79 -33.22 10.38
CA GLN A 626 -11.83 -34.28 10.42
C GLN A 626 -11.68 -35.24 11.63
N GLY A 627 -10.69 -35.01 12.48
CA GLY A 627 -10.43 -35.88 13.63
C GLY A 627 -9.80 -37.25 13.29
N ALA A 628 -9.36 -37.41 12.02
CA ALA A 628 -8.68 -38.63 11.61
C ALA A 628 -7.25 -38.69 12.20
N PRO A 629 -6.74 -39.87 12.55
CA PRO A 629 -5.39 -40.00 13.09
C PRO A 629 -4.34 -39.54 12.09
N VAL A 630 -3.47 -38.65 12.56
CA VAL A 630 -2.33 -38.10 11.80
C VAL A 630 -1.09 -38.18 12.68
N GLU A 631 -0.05 -38.82 12.19
CA GLU A 631 1.24 -38.81 12.89
C GLU A 631 1.86 -37.41 12.81
N LEU A 632 2.06 -36.78 13.95
CA LEU A 632 2.60 -35.45 14.14
C LEU A 632 3.71 -35.45 15.18
N THR A 633 4.78 -34.72 14.93
CA THR A 633 5.73 -34.37 15.99
C THR A 633 5.09 -33.40 16.97
N THR A 634 5.71 -33.18 18.14
CA THR A 634 5.22 -32.22 19.14
C THR A 634 5.03 -30.83 18.55
N ASP A 635 6.02 -30.34 17.77
CA ASP A 635 5.98 -29.03 17.14
C ASP A 635 4.93 -28.97 16.04
N GLU A 636 4.78 -30.01 15.24
CA GLU A 636 3.73 -30.10 14.22
C GLU A 636 2.33 -30.12 14.83
N LYS A 637 2.18 -30.73 16.01
CA LYS A 637 0.90 -30.76 16.71
C LYS A 637 0.50 -29.37 17.20
N ALA A 638 1.43 -28.66 17.84
CA ALA A 638 1.20 -27.27 18.26
C ALA A 638 0.84 -26.38 17.04
N PHE A 639 1.57 -26.54 15.98
CA PHE A 639 1.34 -25.86 14.71
C PHE A 639 -0.03 -26.17 14.08
N PHE A 640 -0.46 -27.41 14.08
CA PHE A 640 -1.77 -27.80 13.53
C PHE A 640 -2.91 -27.33 14.43
N GLU A 641 -2.71 -27.28 15.75
CA GLU A 641 -3.73 -26.81 16.68
C GLU A 641 -3.95 -25.29 16.53
N GLU A 642 -2.87 -24.50 16.46
CA GLU A 642 -2.95 -23.06 16.18
C GLU A 642 -3.69 -22.78 14.85
N MET A 643 -3.29 -23.47 13.79
CA MET A 643 -3.91 -23.32 12.48
C MET A 643 -5.39 -23.79 12.47
N LYS A 644 -5.74 -24.82 13.24
CA LYS A 644 -7.11 -25.29 13.39
C LYS A 644 -7.99 -24.27 14.10
N VAL A 645 -7.50 -23.67 15.18
CA VAL A 645 -8.22 -22.62 15.90
C VAL A 645 -8.49 -21.45 14.98
N ALA A 646 -7.47 -20.97 14.27
CA ALA A 646 -7.60 -19.87 13.30
C ALA A 646 -8.56 -20.23 12.15
N TYR A 647 -8.46 -21.44 11.59
CA TYR A 647 -9.33 -21.90 10.51
C TYR A 647 -10.80 -22.01 10.93
N LEU A 648 -11.08 -22.55 12.11
CA LEU A 648 -12.45 -22.65 12.62
C LEU A 648 -13.04 -21.25 12.92
N GLN A 649 -12.22 -20.32 13.41
CA GLN A 649 -12.65 -18.94 13.63
C GLN A 649 -12.94 -18.25 12.29
N TYR A 650 -12.07 -18.41 11.29
CA TYR A 650 -12.30 -17.96 9.93
C TYR A 650 -13.60 -18.51 9.35
N GLN A 651 -13.85 -19.82 9.48
CA GLN A 651 -15.09 -20.42 9.00
C GLN A 651 -16.33 -19.84 9.69
N ARG A 652 -16.26 -19.52 10.98
CA ARG A 652 -17.37 -18.86 11.69
C ARG A 652 -17.63 -17.47 11.09
N ILE A 653 -16.57 -16.69 10.85
CA ILE A 653 -16.67 -15.38 10.19
C ILE A 653 -17.33 -15.53 8.84
N VAL A 654 -16.85 -16.45 8.00
CA VAL A 654 -17.41 -16.70 6.67
C VAL A 654 -18.87 -17.11 6.72
N ASN A 655 -19.22 -18.05 7.62
CA ASN A 655 -20.58 -18.54 7.72
C ASN A 655 -21.56 -17.50 8.28
N SER A 656 -21.08 -16.62 9.18
CA SER A 656 -21.90 -15.52 9.70
C SER A 656 -22.09 -14.41 8.68
N GLN A 657 -21.18 -14.28 7.73
CA GLN A 657 -21.10 -13.12 6.85
C GLN A 657 -20.80 -13.50 5.40
N GLN A 658 -21.46 -14.53 4.87
CA GLN A 658 -21.30 -14.98 3.46
C GLN A 658 -21.42 -13.83 2.43
N ALA A 659 -22.15 -12.78 2.79
CA ALA A 659 -22.31 -11.58 1.98
C ALA A 659 -21.03 -10.76 1.84
N LEU A 660 -20.14 -10.79 2.83
CA LEU A 660 -18.96 -9.95 2.90
C LEU A 660 -17.81 -10.41 2.00
N TYR A 661 -17.94 -11.58 1.38
CA TYR A 661 -17.04 -12.00 0.30
C TYR A 661 -17.11 -11.11 -0.93
N ILE A 662 -18.21 -10.36 -1.05
CA ILE A 662 -18.45 -9.51 -2.18
C ILE A 662 -18.01 -8.12 -1.78
N THR A 663 -16.83 -7.69 -2.25
CA THR A 663 -16.27 -6.37 -1.99
C THR A 663 -16.83 -5.28 -2.92
N ASP A 664 -17.60 -5.68 -3.93
CA ASP A 664 -18.13 -4.82 -4.98
C ASP A 664 -19.66 -4.97 -5.04
N ILE A 665 -20.37 -3.86 -4.92
CA ILE A 665 -21.83 -3.83 -4.94
C ILE A 665 -22.42 -4.38 -6.25
N ASN A 666 -21.74 -4.24 -7.37
CA ASN A 666 -22.19 -4.81 -8.65
C ASN A 666 -22.16 -6.34 -8.64
N LYS A 667 -21.16 -6.92 -7.93
CA LYS A 667 -21.10 -8.37 -7.72
C LYS A 667 -22.18 -8.83 -6.77
N LEU A 668 -22.50 -8.03 -5.74
CA LEU A 668 -23.64 -8.28 -4.85
C LEU A 668 -24.96 -8.29 -5.64
N ALA A 669 -25.20 -7.25 -6.44
CA ALA A 669 -26.39 -7.14 -7.27
C ALA A 669 -26.53 -8.33 -8.24
N ARG A 670 -25.43 -8.73 -8.87
CA ARG A 670 -25.39 -9.90 -9.75
C ARG A 670 -25.72 -11.21 -9.01
N LEU A 671 -25.15 -11.41 -7.83
CA LEU A 671 -25.45 -12.57 -6.99
C LEU A 671 -26.94 -12.64 -6.66
N ILE A 672 -27.53 -11.52 -6.23
CA ILE A 672 -28.94 -11.44 -5.88
C ILE A 672 -29.82 -11.74 -7.09
N ARG A 673 -29.49 -11.18 -8.25
CA ARG A 673 -30.24 -11.36 -9.49
C ARG A 673 -30.15 -12.77 -10.06
N CYS A 674 -28.94 -13.36 -10.09
CA CYS A 674 -28.69 -14.61 -10.81
C CYS A 674 -28.84 -15.85 -9.91
N ASP A 675 -28.35 -15.80 -8.68
CA ASP A 675 -28.20 -17.00 -7.85
C ASP A 675 -29.21 -17.08 -6.70
N LEU A 676 -29.84 -15.96 -6.33
CA LEU A 676 -30.72 -15.87 -5.17
C LEU A 676 -32.11 -15.31 -5.51
N GLN A 677 -32.49 -15.23 -6.79
CA GLN A 677 -33.78 -14.73 -7.22
C GLN A 677 -34.94 -15.49 -6.56
N ASP A 678 -34.82 -16.80 -6.42
CA ASP A 678 -35.84 -17.69 -5.84
C ASP A 678 -35.67 -17.86 -4.29
N LYS A 679 -34.76 -17.14 -3.67
CA LYS A 679 -34.42 -17.27 -2.24
C LYS A 679 -34.47 -15.92 -1.51
N PRO A 680 -35.66 -15.26 -1.44
CA PRO A 680 -35.75 -13.89 -0.96
C PRO A 680 -35.28 -13.67 0.46
N LYS A 681 -35.50 -14.62 1.39
CA LYS A 681 -34.98 -14.51 2.77
C LYS A 681 -33.45 -14.50 2.80
N LYS A 682 -32.82 -15.44 2.10
CA LYS A 682 -31.37 -15.52 2.04
C LYS A 682 -30.78 -14.30 1.34
N ALA A 683 -31.46 -13.80 0.29
CA ALA A 683 -31.06 -12.56 -0.38
C ALA A 683 -31.14 -11.35 0.56
N ALA A 684 -32.21 -11.23 1.34
CA ALA A 684 -32.37 -10.17 2.34
C ALA A 684 -31.29 -10.26 3.43
N ASP A 685 -31.03 -11.44 3.99
CA ASP A 685 -29.97 -11.64 5.02
C ASP A 685 -28.62 -11.22 4.47
N ILE A 686 -28.29 -11.59 3.23
CA ILE A 686 -27.03 -11.26 2.59
C ILE A 686 -26.89 -9.75 2.38
N VAL A 687 -27.92 -9.10 1.84
CA VAL A 687 -27.90 -7.66 1.58
C VAL A 687 -27.79 -6.87 2.88
N ASN A 688 -28.56 -7.23 3.90
CA ASN A 688 -28.53 -6.52 5.17
C ASN A 688 -27.19 -6.70 5.91
N ASN A 689 -26.60 -7.89 5.89
CA ASN A 689 -25.27 -8.13 6.46
C ASN A 689 -24.18 -7.35 5.70
N TRP A 690 -24.31 -7.28 4.37
CA TRP A 690 -23.36 -6.50 3.56
C TRP A 690 -23.47 -5.01 3.84
N TYR A 691 -24.71 -4.53 3.99
CA TYR A 691 -24.96 -3.14 4.37
C TYR A 691 -24.35 -2.81 5.74
N ASP A 692 -24.59 -3.64 6.76
CA ASP A 692 -24.05 -3.43 8.11
C ASP A 692 -22.52 -3.34 8.15
N ALA A 693 -21.87 -4.12 7.28
CA ALA A 693 -20.42 -4.13 7.21
C ALA A 693 -19.83 -2.95 6.43
N ARG A 694 -20.57 -2.42 5.44
CA ARG A 694 -20.10 -1.40 4.47
C ARG A 694 -21.20 -0.41 4.13
N PRO A 695 -21.79 0.29 5.09
CA PRO A 695 -22.95 1.16 4.82
C PRO A 695 -22.60 2.29 3.86
N ASP A 696 -21.45 2.93 4.00
CA ASP A 696 -21.03 4.03 3.12
C ASP A 696 -20.72 3.55 1.70
N ASP A 697 -20.01 2.42 1.54
CA ASP A 697 -19.76 1.80 0.24
C ASP A 697 -21.08 1.37 -0.45
N TYR A 698 -22.05 0.93 0.35
CA TYR A 698 -23.35 0.54 -0.17
C TYR A 698 -24.11 1.75 -0.72
N VAL A 699 -24.21 2.80 0.06
CA VAL A 699 -24.89 4.03 -0.32
C VAL A 699 -24.19 4.68 -1.51
N ASP A 700 -22.87 4.81 -1.45
CA ASP A 700 -22.05 5.36 -2.52
C ASP A 700 -22.16 4.53 -3.82
N GLY A 701 -22.06 3.22 -3.71
CA GLY A 701 -22.22 2.32 -4.85
C GLY A 701 -23.61 2.35 -5.48
N VAL A 702 -24.63 2.56 -4.66
CA VAL A 702 -26.00 2.76 -5.13
C VAL A 702 -26.17 4.13 -5.79
N LEU A 703 -25.61 5.21 -5.22
CA LEU A 703 -25.69 6.57 -5.76
C LEU A 703 -24.86 6.74 -7.05
N GLN A 704 -23.67 6.24 -7.09
CA GLN A 704 -22.76 6.39 -8.24
C GLN A 704 -23.02 5.35 -9.32
N SER A 705 -24.09 4.57 -9.20
CA SER A 705 -24.23 3.33 -9.94
C SER A 705 -24.08 3.53 -11.44
N ARG A 706 -22.94 3.16 -11.89
CA ARG A 706 -22.71 2.64 -13.23
C ARG A 706 -23.24 1.19 -13.33
N MET A 707 -24.22 0.84 -12.48
CA MET A 707 -24.93 -0.42 -12.58
C MET A 707 -25.73 -0.39 -13.88
N GLY A 708 -25.39 -1.28 -14.77
CA GLY A 708 -26.05 -1.36 -16.08
C GLY A 708 -27.53 -1.74 -16.04
N ASP A 709 -28.11 -1.93 -14.85
CA ASP A 709 -29.51 -2.31 -14.66
C ASP A 709 -30.12 -1.56 -13.46
N HIS A 710 -31.03 -0.64 -13.75
CA HIS A 710 -31.76 0.14 -12.74
C HIS A 710 -32.60 -0.76 -11.79
N ASN A 711 -33.00 -1.94 -12.23
CA ASN A 711 -33.72 -2.87 -11.39
C ASN A 711 -32.88 -3.45 -10.26
N ASP A 712 -31.59 -3.54 -10.43
CA ASP A 712 -30.70 -4.07 -9.38
C ASP A 712 -30.62 -3.13 -8.17
N GLN A 713 -30.66 -1.82 -8.38
CA GLN A 713 -30.65 -0.83 -7.29
C GLN A 713 -31.91 -0.92 -6.46
N SER A 714 -33.09 -0.88 -7.13
CA SER A 714 -34.38 -1.03 -6.47
C SER A 714 -34.48 -2.36 -5.72
N ARG A 715 -33.96 -3.44 -6.31
CA ARG A 715 -33.94 -4.76 -5.69
C ARG A 715 -33.08 -4.79 -4.44
N LEU A 716 -31.86 -4.25 -4.48
CA LEU A 716 -30.98 -4.16 -3.31
C LEU A 716 -31.64 -3.33 -2.20
N PHE A 717 -32.11 -2.13 -2.51
CA PHE A 717 -32.77 -1.25 -1.55
C PHE A 717 -34.00 -1.91 -0.92
N ASN A 718 -34.86 -2.57 -1.71
CA ASN A 718 -36.09 -3.19 -1.19
C ASN A 718 -35.82 -4.38 -0.25
N LEU A 719 -34.64 -5.01 -0.35
CA LEU A 719 -34.22 -6.08 0.57
C LEU A 719 -33.71 -5.59 1.91
N LEU A 720 -33.42 -4.29 2.06
CA LEU A 720 -33.03 -3.71 3.36
C LEU A 720 -34.20 -3.71 4.34
N THR A 721 -33.89 -3.89 5.62
CA THR A 721 -34.88 -3.69 6.69
C THR A 721 -35.25 -2.21 6.82
N THR A 722 -36.32 -1.90 7.54
CA THR A 722 -36.79 -0.53 7.75
C THR A 722 -35.70 0.34 8.42
N GLU A 723 -35.03 -0.20 9.42
CA GLU A 723 -33.97 0.50 10.14
C GLU A 723 -32.79 0.84 9.22
N ARG A 724 -32.38 -0.08 8.33
CA ARG A 724 -31.31 0.14 7.37
C ARG A 724 -31.70 1.06 6.25
N LYS A 725 -32.98 1.06 5.82
CA LYS A 725 -33.49 2.06 4.88
C LYS A 725 -33.44 3.47 5.46
N THR A 726 -33.76 3.62 6.75
CA THR A 726 -33.63 4.90 7.45
C THR A 726 -32.17 5.35 7.49
N ASP A 727 -31.28 4.48 7.93
CA ASP A 727 -29.84 4.77 7.97
C ASP A 727 -29.26 5.07 6.56
N PHE A 728 -29.73 4.37 5.52
CA PHE A 728 -29.36 4.64 4.14
C PHE A 728 -29.70 6.07 3.72
N PHE A 729 -30.88 6.55 4.00
CA PHE A 729 -31.27 7.94 3.68
C PHE A 729 -30.47 8.96 4.49
N ASN A 730 -30.26 8.75 5.80
CA ASN A 730 -29.43 9.62 6.61
C ASN A 730 -27.98 9.70 6.13
N ARG A 731 -27.44 8.63 5.55
CA ARG A 731 -26.09 8.61 4.95
C ARG A 731 -26.01 9.27 3.59
N ILE A 732 -27.06 9.22 2.79
CA ILE A 732 -27.11 9.88 1.47
C ILE A 732 -26.78 11.35 1.61
N TYR A 733 -27.44 12.06 2.54
CA TYR A 733 -27.16 13.46 2.79
C TYR A 733 -25.66 13.71 3.06
N LYS A 734 -25.09 12.98 4.00
CA LYS A 734 -23.67 13.09 4.36
C LYS A 734 -22.71 12.82 3.19
N ILE A 735 -23.00 11.82 2.39
CA ILE A 735 -22.18 11.47 1.22
C ILE A 735 -22.33 12.49 0.11
N CYS A 736 -23.53 12.98 -0.15
CA CYS A 736 -23.78 13.99 -1.18
C CYS A 736 -23.07 15.29 -0.84
N VAL A 737 -23.13 15.74 0.42
CA VAL A 737 -22.42 16.93 0.88
C VAL A 737 -20.90 16.74 0.81
N ALA A 738 -20.39 15.61 1.28
CA ALA A 738 -18.95 15.35 1.30
C ALA A 738 -18.32 15.22 -0.11
N LYS A 739 -19.09 14.79 -1.11
CA LYS A 739 -18.61 14.55 -2.48
C LYS A 739 -19.05 15.62 -3.48
N ASP A 740 -19.69 16.68 -3.02
CA ASP A 740 -20.23 17.75 -3.89
C ASP A 740 -21.07 17.17 -5.06
N ILE A 741 -21.89 16.17 -4.74
CA ILE A 741 -22.82 15.57 -5.71
C ILE A 741 -24.02 16.52 -5.82
N SER A 742 -24.22 17.09 -7.02
CA SER A 742 -25.35 17.99 -7.27
C SER A 742 -26.68 17.30 -6.96
N GLY A 743 -27.54 18.02 -6.26
CA GLY A 743 -28.81 17.54 -5.76
C GLY A 743 -29.74 16.96 -6.83
N LEU A 744 -29.73 17.48 -8.04
CA LEU A 744 -30.51 16.94 -9.17
C LEU A 744 -30.22 15.47 -9.48
N THR A 745 -28.95 15.05 -9.36
CA THR A 745 -28.56 13.64 -9.59
C THR A 745 -29.03 12.78 -8.42
N ALA A 746 -28.89 13.26 -7.19
CA ALA A 746 -29.31 12.56 -5.99
C ALA A 746 -30.85 12.51 -5.89
N GLY A 747 -31.55 13.61 -6.18
CA GLY A 747 -33.01 13.71 -6.10
C GLY A 747 -33.73 12.86 -7.12
N SER A 748 -33.34 12.91 -8.40
CA SER A 748 -33.94 12.05 -9.42
C SER A 748 -33.67 10.57 -9.11
N PHE A 749 -32.58 10.28 -8.48
CA PHE A 749 -32.18 8.96 -8.06
C PHE A 749 -33.00 8.46 -6.87
N MET A 750 -33.18 9.30 -5.86
CA MET A 750 -33.90 8.95 -4.63
C MET A 750 -35.40 8.85 -4.83
N ILE A 751 -35.96 9.75 -5.60
CA ILE A 751 -37.40 9.85 -5.80
C ILE A 751 -37.86 8.85 -6.86
N GLY A 752 -37.07 8.66 -7.93
CA GLY A 752 -37.50 7.91 -9.11
C GLY A 752 -37.22 6.40 -9.07
N ARG A 753 -36.23 5.95 -8.32
CA ARG A 753 -35.70 4.59 -8.50
C ARG A 753 -35.88 3.64 -7.32
N PHE A 754 -36.17 4.14 -6.13
CA PHE A 754 -36.22 3.26 -4.95
C PHE A 754 -37.59 2.77 -4.55
N THR A 755 -38.64 3.40 -4.98
CA THR A 755 -39.96 3.18 -4.40
C THR A 755 -40.98 2.55 -5.34
N ALA A 756 -40.80 1.31 -5.69
CA ALA A 756 -41.90 0.51 -6.22
C ALA A 756 -43.03 0.23 -5.18
N ARG A 757 -42.85 0.63 -3.93
CA ARG A 757 -43.81 0.47 -2.84
C ARG A 757 -43.67 1.65 -1.85
N PRO A 758 -44.78 2.07 -1.20
CA PRO A 758 -44.75 3.08 -0.16
C PRO A 758 -43.73 2.71 0.93
N LEU A 759 -42.91 3.67 1.34
CA LEU A 759 -41.94 3.46 2.41
C LEU A 759 -42.70 3.43 3.75
N PRO A 760 -42.29 2.59 4.70
CA PRO A 760 -42.97 2.48 5.99
C PRO A 760 -42.95 3.82 6.76
N VAL A 761 -44.04 4.15 7.39
CA VAL A 761 -44.18 5.38 8.23
C VAL A 761 -43.07 5.50 9.25
N LYS A 762 -42.76 4.41 9.98
CA LYS A 762 -41.67 4.38 10.96
C LYS A 762 -40.31 4.76 10.40
N MET A 763 -40.07 4.55 9.11
CA MET A 763 -38.83 4.98 8.47
C MET A 763 -38.75 6.50 8.41
N TRP A 764 -39.82 7.15 7.95
CA TRP A 764 -39.90 8.60 7.84
C TRP A 764 -39.80 9.28 9.19
N GLN A 765 -40.42 8.71 10.22
CA GLN A 765 -40.38 9.23 11.59
C GLN A 765 -38.97 9.17 12.23
N ALA A 766 -38.11 8.32 11.73
CA ALA A 766 -36.76 8.08 12.22
C ALA A 766 -35.66 8.75 11.39
N LEU A 767 -36.02 9.57 10.38
CA LEU A 767 -35.03 10.35 9.62
C LEU A 767 -34.53 11.54 10.44
N ASP A 768 -33.25 11.89 10.26
CA ASP A 768 -32.64 13.08 10.82
C ASP A 768 -33.22 14.36 10.16
N ASP A 769 -33.35 15.46 10.91
CA ASP A 769 -33.91 16.72 10.40
C ASP A 769 -33.14 17.27 9.19
N GLU A 770 -31.80 17.11 9.15
CA GLU A 770 -30.96 17.51 8.03
C GLU A 770 -31.24 16.65 6.78
N THR A 771 -31.48 15.36 6.97
CA THR A 771 -31.85 14.45 5.86
C THR A 771 -33.20 14.82 5.29
N ILE A 772 -34.17 15.19 6.14
CA ILE A 772 -35.48 15.66 5.71
C ILE A 772 -35.35 16.97 4.93
N ALA A 773 -34.56 17.93 5.43
CA ALA A 773 -34.31 19.19 4.75
C ALA A 773 -33.73 18.96 3.35
N PHE A 774 -32.75 18.07 3.26
CA PHE A 774 -32.14 17.66 1.98
C PHE A 774 -33.18 17.06 1.02
N LEU A 775 -34.00 16.12 1.47
CA LEU A 775 -35.04 15.48 0.65
C LEU A 775 -36.08 16.49 0.15
N LEU A 776 -36.47 17.44 1.00
CA LEU A 776 -37.42 18.50 0.63
C LEU A 776 -36.81 19.44 -0.43
N ASN A 777 -35.54 19.80 -0.29
CA ASN A 777 -34.85 20.61 -1.28
C ASN A 777 -34.75 19.89 -2.64
N GLU A 778 -34.42 18.63 -2.63
CA GLU A 778 -34.32 17.78 -3.83
C GLU A 778 -35.66 17.63 -4.56
N TYR A 779 -36.74 17.53 -3.82
CA TYR A 779 -38.10 17.47 -4.40
C TYR A 779 -38.47 18.75 -5.16
N VAL A 780 -38.15 19.92 -4.59
CA VAL A 780 -38.43 21.20 -5.27
C VAL A 780 -37.58 21.36 -6.52
N LEU A 781 -36.33 20.96 -6.46
CA LEU A 781 -35.46 20.94 -7.65
C LEU A 781 -36.01 20.02 -8.74
N TYR A 782 -36.53 18.86 -8.37
CA TYR A 782 -37.15 17.93 -9.30
C TYR A 782 -38.43 18.51 -9.97
N GLU A 783 -39.31 19.11 -9.20
CA GLU A 783 -40.53 19.76 -9.72
C GLU A 783 -40.18 20.93 -10.67
N LYS A 784 -39.19 21.74 -10.33
CA LYS A 784 -38.71 22.79 -11.23
C LYS A 784 -38.10 22.22 -12.52
N TYR A 785 -37.38 21.14 -12.41
CA TYR A 785 -36.79 20.46 -13.57
C TYR A 785 -37.91 19.94 -14.50
N GLN A 786 -38.99 19.39 -13.97
CA GLN A 786 -40.17 18.99 -14.73
C GLN A 786 -40.85 20.18 -15.42
N GLN A 787 -40.98 21.31 -14.72
CA GLN A 787 -41.51 22.54 -15.31
C GLN A 787 -40.67 23.04 -16.48
N VAL A 788 -39.35 23.11 -16.31
CA VAL A 788 -38.41 23.50 -17.37
C VAL A 788 -38.46 22.52 -18.56
N LEU A 789 -38.63 21.24 -18.32
CA LEU A 789 -38.81 20.24 -19.40
C LEU A 789 -40.12 20.46 -20.15
N GLN A 790 -41.19 20.91 -19.48
CA GLN A 790 -42.45 21.27 -20.11
C GLN A 790 -42.36 22.55 -20.95
N GLU A 791 -41.50 23.49 -20.55
CA GLU A 791 -41.30 24.76 -21.27
C GLU A 791 -40.38 24.66 -22.49
N VAL A 792 -39.46 23.71 -22.54
CA VAL A 792 -38.41 23.55 -23.59
C VAL A 792 -38.88 22.89 -24.89
N GLY A 793 -40.17 22.55 -24.98
CA GLY A 793 -40.83 22.21 -26.25
C GLY A 793 -41.04 20.72 -26.56
N GLU A 794 -42.08 20.42 -27.25
CA GLU A 794 -42.67 19.11 -27.51
C GLU A 794 -41.74 18.01 -28.06
N ILE A 795 -40.66 18.38 -28.79
CA ILE A 795 -39.77 17.37 -29.40
C ILE A 795 -38.79 16.75 -28.41
N LYS A 796 -38.27 17.52 -27.45
CA LYS A 796 -37.45 17.00 -26.37
C LYS A 796 -38.29 16.28 -25.33
N LEU A 797 -39.50 16.75 -25.09
CA LEU A 797 -40.48 16.14 -24.21
C LEU A 797 -40.94 14.79 -24.74
N ALA A 798 -41.29 14.71 -26.03
CA ALA A 798 -41.67 13.44 -26.67
C ALA A 798 -40.56 12.38 -26.60
N ARG A 799 -39.27 12.78 -26.71
CA ARG A 799 -38.13 11.87 -26.54
C ARG A 799 -37.89 11.49 -25.05
N ALA A 800 -38.11 12.38 -24.13
CA ALA A 800 -38.04 12.09 -22.69
C ALA A 800 -39.23 11.21 -22.25
N HIS A 801 -40.48 11.52 -22.70
CA HIS A 801 -41.67 10.70 -22.45
C HIS A 801 -41.61 9.33 -23.12
N SER A 802 -41.12 9.23 -24.34
CA SER A 802 -40.96 7.94 -25.01
C SER A 802 -39.92 7.04 -24.31
N ARG A 803 -38.94 7.63 -23.70
CA ARG A 803 -37.97 6.92 -22.87
C ARG A 803 -38.57 6.51 -21.51
N ILE A 804 -39.36 7.37 -20.91
CA ILE A 804 -40.11 7.13 -19.66
C ILE A 804 -41.24 6.11 -19.89
N GLU A 805 -41.96 6.18 -21.04
CA GLU A 805 -43.03 5.23 -21.41
C GLU A 805 -42.48 3.86 -21.84
N THR A 806 -41.36 3.79 -22.53
CA THR A 806 -40.71 2.54 -22.92
C THR A 806 -40.03 1.82 -21.78
N GLU A 807 -39.56 2.57 -20.80
CA GLU A 807 -38.94 2.01 -19.60
C GLU A 807 -39.93 1.71 -18.48
N GLY A 808 -41.23 2.14 -18.62
CA GLY A 808 -42.42 1.73 -17.82
C GLY A 808 -42.38 1.93 -16.30
N ILE A 809 -41.24 2.26 -15.76
CA ILE A 809 -40.94 2.19 -14.34
C ILE A 809 -41.07 3.56 -13.69
N ASP A 810 -40.69 4.62 -14.41
CA ASP A 810 -40.45 5.93 -13.80
C ASP A 810 -41.76 6.69 -13.46
N ASN A 811 -42.82 6.52 -14.24
CA ASN A 811 -44.10 7.17 -13.97
C ASN A 811 -44.87 6.58 -12.78
N MET A 812 -44.75 5.27 -12.52
CA MET A 812 -45.36 4.66 -11.34
C MET A 812 -44.60 5.01 -10.06
N VAL A 813 -43.32 5.12 -10.15
CA VAL A 813 -42.42 5.41 -9.02
C VAL A 813 -42.56 6.88 -8.56
N LEU A 814 -42.58 7.80 -9.51
CA LEU A 814 -42.81 9.23 -9.25
C LEU A 814 -44.17 9.54 -8.64
N ARG A 815 -45.22 8.83 -9.10
CA ARG A 815 -46.57 8.97 -8.54
C ARG A 815 -46.72 8.39 -7.15
N ASN A 816 -45.90 7.44 -6.74
CA ASN A 816 -45.96 6.81 -5.43
C ASN A 816 -45.13 7.55 -4.38
N PHE A 817 -44.20 8.38 -4.80
CA PHE A 817 -43.42 9.24 -3.92
C PHE A 817 -44.00 10.67 -3.89
N ASP A 818 -45.24 10.75 -3.55
CA ASP A 818 -45.93 12.05 -3.35
C ASP A 818 -45.57 12.53 -1.93
N LEU A 819 -44.77 13.60 -1.83
CA LEU A 819 -44.45 14.24 -0.56
C LEU A 819 -45.69 14.59 0.24
N SER A 820 -46.81 14.80 -0.45
CA SER A 820 -48.10 14.99 0.18
C SER A 820 -48.51 13.88 1.15
N ASN A 821 -47.98 12.67 0.95
CA ASN A 821 -48.28 11.52 1.81
C ASN A 821 -47.46 11.51 3.10
N PHE A 822 -46.31 12.19 3.13
CA PHE A 822 -45.48 12.15 4.33
C PHE A 822 -45.26 13.50 5.03
N ILE A 823 -45.60 14.63 4.39
CA ILE A 823 -45.54 15.95 5.05
C ILE A 823 -46.34 15.98 6.37
N PRO A 824 -47.52 15.34 6.49
CA PRO A 824 -48.24 15.30 7.76
C PRO A 824 -47.44 14.62 8.88
N LEU A 825 -46.67 13.60 8.52
CA LEU A 825 -45.79 12.87 9.46
C LEU A 825 -44.62 13.73 9.91
N LEU A 826 -44.10 14.55 9.02
CA LEU A 826 -43.03 15.50 9.35
C LEU A 826 -43.54 16.55 10.36
N TYR A 827 -44.72 17.09 10.16
CA TYR A 827 -45.33 18.09 11.05
C TYR A 827 -45.53 17.59 12.49
N ALA A 828 -45.75 16.28 12.65
CA ALA A 828 -46.07 15.72 13.94
C ALA A 828 -44.84 15.42 14.82
N ASN A 829 -43.68 15.15 14.20
CA ASN A 829 -42.56 14.51 14.89
C ASN A 829 -41.22 15.22 14.77
N HIS A 830 -41.11 16.32 14.00
CA HIS A 830 -39.83 16.97 13.71
C HIS A 830 -39.82 18.45 14.14
N ASP A 831 -38.60 18.92 14.43
CA ASP A 831 -38.33 20.32 14.80
C ASP A 831 -38.21 21.18 13.53
N TRP A 832 -39.26 21.86 13.18
CA TRP A 832 -39.31 22.69 11.97
C TRP A 832 -38.34 23.89 11.98
N GLU A 833 -37.95 24.39 13.12
CA GLU A 833 -36.92 25.42 13.19
C GLU A 833 -35.56 24.88 12.77
N LYS A 834 -35.24 23.66 13.18
CA LYS A 834 -34.04 23.00 12.74
C LYS A 834 -34.04 22.60 11.27
N ILE A 835 -35.20 22.13 10.78
CA ILE A 835 -35.36 21.81 9.35
C ILE A 835 -35.19 23.05 8.50
N ALA A 836 -35.80 24.18 8.89
CA ALA A 836 -35.63 25.44 8.19
C ALA A 836 -34.19 25.94 8.22
N ALA A 837 -33.51 25.86 9.37
CA ALA A 837 -32.12 26.25 9.50
C ALA A 837 -31.19 25.34 8.65
N ALA A 838 -31.48 24.04 8.56
CA ALA A 838 -30.76 23.12 7.70
C ALA A 838 -31.01 23.39 6.20
N LEU A 839 -32.23 23.74 5.82
CA LEU A 839 -32.56 24.18 4.46
C LEU A 839 -31.78 25.41 4.02
N GLU A 840 -31.56 26.38 4.91
CA GLU A 840 -30.80 27.60 4.64
C GLU A 840 -29.29 27.31 4.38
N GLN A 841 -28.78 26.20 4.86
CA GLN A 841 -27.38 25.79 4.65
C GLN A 841 -27.16 24.97 3.36
N ILE A 842 -28.21 24.58 2.68
CA ILE A 842 -28.12 23.78 1.44
C ILE A 842 -27.88 24.73 0.24
N GLU A 843 -27.01 24.35 -0.66
CA GLU A 843 -26.44 25.19 -1.72
C GLU A 843 -27.43 25.80 -2.73
N HIS A 844 -28.66 25.31 -2.79
CA HIS A 844 -29.70 25.79 -3.71
C HIS A 844 -30.72 26.70 -3.01
N GLN A 845 -30.25 27.77 -2.42
CA GLN A 845 -31.04 28.72 -1.61
C GLN A 845 -32.28 29.31 -2.29
N ASP A 846 -32.31 29.39 -3.61
CA ASP A 846 -33.44 29.95 -4.36
C ASP A 846 -34.79 29.24 -4.16
N ASN A 847 -34.77 28.03 -3.63
CA ASN A 847 -35.94 27.17 -3.45
C ASN A 847 -36.35 27.06 -1.97
N THR A 848 -35.43 27.35 -1.07
CA THR A 848 -35.63 27.20 0.38
C THR A 848 -36.79 28.07 0.88
N HIS A 849 -36.92 29.32 0.39
CA HIS A 849 -38.01 30.19 0.73
C HIS A 849 -39.39 29.68 0.30
N LEU A 850 -39.48 29.00 -0.86
CA LEU A 850 -40.72 28.39 -1.34
C LEU A 850 -41.16 27.23 -0.44
N LEU A 851 -40.20 26.41 -0.01
CA LEU A 851 -40.46 25.32 0.92
C LEU A 851 -40.87 25.83 2.29
N VAL A 852 -40.17 26.83 2.84
CA VAL A 852 -40.52 27.44 4.12
C VAL A 852 -41.89 28.09 4.04
N GLU A 853 -42.20 28.81 2.96
CA GLU A 853 -43.53 29.41 2.74
C GLU A 853 -44.63 28.32 2.64
N MET A 854 -44.34 27.21 1.95
CA MET A 854 -45.28 26.11 1.84
C MET A 854 -45.49 25.40 3.18
N LEU A 855 -44.46 25.20 3.97
CA LEU A 855 -44.54 24.57 5.26
C LEU A 855 -45.22 25.43 6.34
N ASN A 856 -45.27 26.72 6.14
CA ASN A 856 -45.99 27.66 7.04
C ASN A 856 -47.51 27.80 6.71
N LYS A 857 -47.98 27.14 5.66
CA LYS A 857 -49.38 27.11 5.31
C LYS A 857 -50.19 26.10 6.12
N PRO A 858 -51.51 26.33 6.36
CA PRO A 858 -52.35 25.30 6.93
C PRO A 858 -52.31 23.99 6.10
N ILE A 859 -52.46 22.86 6.77
CA ILE A 859 -52.42 21.53 6.12
C ILE A 859 -53.39 21.44 4.94
N GLU A 860 -54.58 22.04 5.06
CA GLU A 860 -55.62 22.06 4.02
C GLU A 860 -55.22 22.86 2.78
N GLU A 861 -54.25 23.77 2.89
CA GLU A 861 -53.72 24.53 1.74
C GLU A 861 -52.49 23.86 1.09
N ILE A 862 -51.82 22.99 1.85
CA ILE A 862 -50.66 22.24 1.34
C ILE A 862 -51.08 21.02 0.52
N PHE A 863 -52.14 20.38 0.98
CA PHE A 863 -52.62 19.16 0.38
C PHE A 863 -53.80 19.38 -0.57
N ASP A 864 -53.74 18.79 -1.77
CA ASP A 864 -54.87 18.68 -2.67
C ASP A 864 -55.93 17.73 -2.06
N MET A 865 -56.83 18.30 -1.26
CA MET A 865 -57.96 17.57 -0.66
C MET A 865 -59.17 17.44 -1.61
N SER A 866 -58.95 17.74 -2.90
CA SER A 866 -60.02 17.80 -3.89
C SER A 866 -60.69 16.46 -4.22
N THR A 867 -59.99 15.35 -3.99
CA THR A 867 -60.51 14.03 -4.24
C THR A 867 -60.71 13.21 -2.97
N PRO A 868 -61.79 12.43 -2.81
CA PRO A 868 -62.06 11.64 -1.60
C PRO A 868 -60.93 10.69 -1.21
N TRP A 869 -60.21 10.11 -2.19
CA TRP A 869 -59.13 9.17 -1.92
C TRP A 869 -57.86 9.89 -1.41
N LYS A 870 -57.55 11.06 -1.91
CA LYS A 870 -56.43 11.89 -1.36
C LYS A 870 -56.72 12.32 0.05
N ARG A 871 -57.95 12.77 0.34
CA ARG A 871 -58.39 13.15 1.69
C ARG A 871 -58.28 11.94 2.64
N ALA A 872 -58.75 10.75 2.20
CA ALA A 872 -58.66 9.55 3.03
C ALA A 872 -57.22 9.16 3.38
N ILE A 873 -56.28 9.29 2.45
CA ILE A 873 -54.84 9.03 2.68
C ILE A 873 -54.27 9.99 3.70
N VAL A 874 -54.58 11.30 3.55
CA VAL A 874 -54.06 12.32 4.51
C VAL A 874 -54.66 12.08 5.89
N GLU A 875 -55.97 11.85 5.99
CA GLU A 875 -56.65 11.56 7.27
C GLU A 875 -56.16 10.27 7.94
N ASP A 876 -55.93 9.19 7.17
CA ASP A 876 -55.37 7.96 7.70
C ASP A 876 -53.90 8.12 8.17
N THR A 877 -53.14 8.92 7.42
CA THR A 877 -51.77 9.24 7.80
C THR A 877 -51.71 10.04 9.10
N LEU A 878 -52.57 11.06 9.22
CA LEU A 878 -52.68 11.86 10.43
C LEU A 878 -53.18 11.07 11.65
N LYS A 879 -54.06 10.09 11.47
CA LYS A 879 -54.51 9.18 12.53
C LYS A 879 -53.38 8.25 12.97
N SER A 880 -52.56 7.75 12.03
CA SER A 880 -51.47 6.83 12.35
C SER A 880 -50.32 7.50 13.14
N VAL A 881 -50.30 8.83 13.19
CA VAL A 881 -49.33 9.63 13.95
C VAL A 881 -49.86 9.94 15.38
N GLY A 882 -51.15 9.86 15.59
CA GLY A 882 -51.83 10.16 16.87
C GLY A 882 -51.88 8.94 17.83
N ASP A 883 -51.67 7.74 17.31
CA ASP A 883 -51.53 6.50 18.08
C ASP A 883 -50.04 6.15 18.31
#